data_55cc58f5f0d40b43c515e7f68b6baff9
#
_entry.id   55cc58f5f0d40b43c515e7f68b6baff9
#
_cell.length_a   1.000
_cell.length_b   1.000
_cell.length_c   1.000
_cell.angle_alpha   90.00
_cell.angle_beta   90.00
_cell.angle_gamma   90.00
#
_symmetry.space_group_name_H-M   'P 1'
#
loop_
_entity.id
_entity.type
_entity.pdbx_description
1 polymer ?
#
loop_
_entity_poly.entity_id
_entity_poly.type
_entity_poly.pdbx_seq_one_letter_code
_entity_poly.pdbx_strand_id
1 'polypeptide(L)'
;MKSLERSIGLGAVVAISISAMLGSGIFVLPGLAAVKTGPMVWLAYLFAGLGVLPAALSKSELATAMPTSGGTYVYLERAFGPLAGTVSGIGLWLSLLLKSAFALYGFSAYLAVLVAVPQKPVALILLVCITALNIVGVSIIGKLQKVIVGVVLVLLLIMSCYGLTTMEWSNFDDGFTKGTTGFIAAAAFVYVSYAGVTKVAAIAEEVKDPGRNLPLGILISWILVMCIYVFVVFVLVGNVSHKELSGYDHGEYKPDLAPIYTVAKILGGQTCGYIAAVFAVLTMTSMSVAGLLAASRFPFAMSRDQLLPDKLQDINENFKTPVWSICVTSAAMAISILFLPVEQIAKLASAFMIVAFMFICGTVMVLRESAATWYKPEFRAPLYPIVQIIGILAGGTLLWAMGLTSIAAIAGICLIGGFSYAVYGRHQTSRLGVIGRMGKRTDLVGGGNDQSEDDESPHDLDEDLPTEAAVVVPLFGSERSPETLVEMGAALAHHRKLEVLHVTEVPEQMYLADVLEEDHLSIALSRRIHVMAEEEDVNLEYNTTVSHDVVKTIHKVADQLHCEWVVMESASRRTKGITFQNQLGWLQDHLPCNLAVFKDAGVRYIRKILVFAEPGPHDSLVVTTADHLADIYKAELSFACFIDENEEPLNSQAKADYVDQLRELCVNKTETMKLSGSTEILAIEKATEKFDLLIMGAPPPRTLSTRLFGTPKDVLTRKSACSVLWLKTPTEQIHDALNVVQRGAGESFDLMDYVSPDYVQPKIKVQKKEELFRLATEKLSGKFDDEISPLIISTALWEREQTQVTSIGKGVAMPHATLSRAPAGSSTIAVYTLDKEIDFGAPNGAQVDVCFFTMGPPADRQIHLEILSQLSKLVLNSSCLEELRSATTSEELYATIKKYCG
;
A
#
# COMPACT_ATOMS: atom_id res chain seq x y z
N MET A 1 -0.04 -25.73 -14.49
CA MET A 1 1.43 -25.79 -14.74
C MET A 1 2.06 -26.87 -13.88
N LYS A 2 2.92 -27.77 -14.39
CA LYS A 2 3.66 -28.72 -13.55
C LYS A 2 4.59 -27.93 -12.63
N SER A 3 4.37 -28.02 -11.31
CA SER A 3 5.24 -27.43 -10.30
C SER A 3 6.64 -28.05 -10.38
N LEU A 4 7.68 -27.24 -10.30
CA LEU A 4 9.06 -27.71 -10.24
C LEU A 4 9.28 -28.52 -8.94
N GLU A 5 10.06 -29.61 -9.03
CA GLU A 5 10.35 -30.45 -7.86
C GLU A 5 11.23 -29.69 -6.87
N ARG A 6 10.77 -29.54 -5.64
CA ARG A 6 11.50 -28.87 -4.55
C ARG A 6 12.66 -29.74 -4.08
N SER A 7 13.85 -29.50 -4.62
CA SER A 7 15.06 -30.33 -4.37
C SER A 7 16.16 -29.61 -3.58
N ILE A 8 16.15 -28.25 -3.53
CA ILE A 8 17.24 -27.42 -3.01
C ILE A 8 17.11 -27.19 -1.50
N GLY A 9 18.05 -27.70 -0.70
CA GLY A 9 18.10 -27.44 0.75
C GLY A 9 18.90 -26.17 1.11
N LEU A 10 18.85 -25.76 2.40
CA LEU A 10 19.47 -24.54 2.95
C LEU A 10 20.95 -24.37 2.54
N GLY A 11 21.78 -25.40 2.71
CA GLY A 11 23.21 -25.32 2.38
C GLY A 11 23.47 -25.03 0.90
N ALA A 12 22.61 -25.56 0.00
CA ALA A 12 22.72 -25.28 -1.42
C ALA A 12 22.25 -23.83 -1.75
N VAL A 13 21.21 -23.33 -1.08
CA VAL A 13 20.75 -21.94 -1.19
C VAL A 13 21.87 -20.97 -0.78
N VAL A 14 22.52 -21.21 0.37
CA VAL A 14 23.64 -20.40 0.86
C VAL A 14 24.82 -20.44 -0.13
N ALA A 15 25.20 -21.63 -0.62
CA ALA A 15 26.29 -21.77 -1.58
C ALA A 15 26.01 -21.04 -2.91
N ILE A 16 24.80 -21.13 -3.45
CA ILE A 16 24.38 -20.43 -4.67
C ILE A 16 24.43 -18.92 -4.45
N SER A 17 23.94 -18.42 -3.31
CA SER A 17 23.95 -17.00 -2.96
C SER A 17 25.39 -16.46 -2.84
N ILE A 18 26.26 -17.15 -2.12
CA ILE A 18 27.67 -16.78 -1.97
C ILE A 18 28.36 -16.76 -3.34
N SER A 19 28.18 -17.80 -4.15
CA SER A 19 28.78 -17.88 -5.48
C SER A 19 28.32 -16.76 -6.42
N ALA A 20 27.09 -16.25 -6.20
CA ALA A 20 26.56 -15.13 -6.98
C ALA A 20 27.10 -13.76 -6.54
N MET A 21 27.59 -13.64 -5.31
CA MET A 21 28.22 -12.43 -4.78
C MET A 21 29.71 -12.40 -5.07
N LEU A 22 30.43 -13.51 -4.80
CA LEU A 22 31.87 -13.61 -5.02
C LEU A 22 32.24 -13.53 -6.50
N GLY A 23 33.15 -12.62 -6.82
CA GLY A 23 33.63 -12.39 -8.18
C GLY A 23 34.26 -11.01 -8.30
N SER A 24 33.94 -10.25 -9.34
CA SER A 24 34.51 -8.91 -9.59
C SER A 24 34.40 -7.95 -8.40
N GLY A 25 33.45 -8.19 -7.49
CA GLY A 25 33.24 -7.41 -6.28
C GLY A 25 34.43 -7.39 -5.31
N ILE A 26 35.16 -8.49 -5.19
CA ILE A 26 36.36 -8.59 -4.32
C ILE A 26 37.64 -8.49 -5.12
N PHE A 27 37.65 -8.99 -6.36
CA PHE A 27 38.86 -9.06 -7.16
C PHE A 27 39.23 -7.73 -7.84
N VAL A 28 38.26 -6.84 -8.18
CA VAL A 28 38.51 -5.62 -8.96
C VAL A 28 38.09 -4.35 -8.25
N LEU A 29 36.91 -4.36 -7.61
CA LEU A 29 36.36 -3.14 -7.02
C LEU A 29 37.20 -2.50 -5.92
N PRO A 30 38.01 -3.21 -5.08
CA PRO A 30 38.79 -2.57 -4.04
C PRO A 30 39.77 -1.53 -4.58
N GLY A 31 40.47 -1.82 -5.69
CA GLY A 31 41.38 -0.84 -6.33
C GLY A 31 40.65 0.38 -6.85
N LEU A 32 39.51 0.21 -7.54
CA LEU A 32 38.67 1.32 -8.03
C LEU A 32 38.05 2.14 -6.88
N ALA A 33 37.69 1.50 -5.79
CA ALA A 33 37.07 2.17 -4.63
C ALA A 33 38.11 2.94 -3.80
N ALA A 34 39.37 2.45 -3.76
CA ALA A 34 40.50 3.12 -3.10
C ALA A 34 40.74 4.52 -3.67
N VAL A 35 40.47 4.76 -4.96
CA VAL A 35 40.54 6.09 -5.59
C VAL A 35 39.56 7.08 -4.93
N LYS A 36 38.44 6.60 -4.36
CA LYS A 36 37.35 7.44 -3.82
C LYS A 36 37.49 7.71 -2.33
N THR A 37 38.00 6.76 -1.54
CA THR A 37 38.03 6.90 -0.08
C THR A 37 39.41 6.65 0.54
N GLY A 38 40.40 6.22 -0.23
CA GLY A 38 41.72 5.85 0.29
C GLY A 38 41.68 4.57 1.12
N PRO A 39 42.43 4.49 2.23
CA PRO A 39 42.58 3.29 3.04
C PRO A 39 41.27 2.85 3.73
N MET A 40 40.28 3.71 3.85
CA MET A 40 39.02 3.37 4.49
C MET A 40 38.04 2.62 3.56
N VAL A 41 38.53 2.03 2.46
CA VAL A 41 37.71 1.24 1.54
C VAL A 41 37.04 0.03 2.21
N TRP A 42 37.67 -0.59 3.20
CA TRP A 42 37.08 -1.71 3.96
C TRP A 42 35.82 -1.29 4.73
N LEU A 43 35.81 -0.08 5.30
CA LEU A 43 34.60 0.50 5.91
C LEU A 43 33.50 0.77 4.88
N ALA A 44 33.87 1.16 3.66
CA ALA A 44 32.90 1.34 2.57
C ALA A 44 32.18 0.02 2.22
N TYR A 45 32.89 -1.12 2.25
CA TYR A 45 32.27 -2.44 2.10
C TYR A 45 31.35 -2.80 3.27
N LEU A 46 31.75 -2.51 4.51
CA LEU A 46 30.90 -2.71 5.69
C LEU A 46 29.61 -1.89 5.56
N PHE A 47 29.75 -0.60 5.23
CA PHE A 47 28.63 0.32 5.12
C PHE A 47 27.68 -0.04 3.97
N ALA A 48 28.22 -0.45 2.83
CA ALA A 48 27.43 -0.98 1.70
C ALA A 48 26.70 -2.26 2.09
N GLY A 49 27.37 -3.18 2.80
CA GLY A 49 26.77 -4.42 3.30
C GLY A 49 25.60 -4.16 4.25
N LEU A 50 25.78 -3.23 5.20
CA LEU A 50 24.70 -2.81 6.11
C LEU A 50 23.55 -2.14 5.36
N GLY A 51 23.85 -1.32 4.35
CA GLY A 51 22.85 -0.69 3.49
C GLY A 51 22.00 -1.67 2.67
N VAL A 52 22.49 -2.88 2.43
CA VAL A 52 21.75 -3.96 1.74
C VAL A 52 20.77 -4.68 2.67
N LEU A 53 20.98 -4.65 3.99
CA LEU A 53 20.16 -5.40 4.96
C LEU A 53 18.65 -5.14 4.85
N PRO A 54 18.16 -3.88 4.77
CA PRO A 54 16.74 -3.62 4.60
C PRO A 54 16.14 -4.29 3.38
N ALA A 55 16.85 -4.26 2.26
CA ALA A 55 16.42 -4.91 1.02
C ALA A 55 16.48 -6.44 1.12
N ALA A 56 17.49 -7.01 1.81
CA ALA A 56 17.61 -8.44 2.05
C ALA A 56 16.46 -8.98 2.90
N LEU A 57 16.08 -8.26 3.97
CA LEU A 57 14.94 -8.58 4.83
C LEU A 57 13.62 -8.47 4.04
N SER A 58 13.42 -7.38 3.32
CA SER A 58 12.23 -7.16 2.50
C SER A 58 12.09 -8.23 1.41
N LYS A 59 13.20 -8.59 0.78
CA LYS A 59 13.22 -9.64 -0.24
C LYS A 59 12.95 -11.03 0.33
N SER A 60 13.45 -11.32 1.52
CA SER A 60 13.15 -12.57 2.24
C SER A 60 11.66 -12.72 2.46
N GLU A 61 10.98 -11.63 2.84
CA GLU A 61 9.54 -11.61 3.00
C GLU A 61 8.80 -11.86 1.68
N LEU A 62 9.16 -11.12 0.61
CA LEU A 62 8.55 -11.26 -0.71
C LEU A 62 8.74 -12.66 -1.29
N ALA A 63 9.93 -13.25 -1.11
CA ALA A 63 10.25 -14.59 -1.62
C ALA A 63 9.45 -15.69 -0.90
N THR A 64 9.10 -15.50 0.38
CA THR A 64 8.24 -16.46 1.11
C THR A 64 6.77 -16.30 0.79
N ALA A 65 6.32 -15.08 0.47
CA ALA A 65 4.94 -14.82 0.04
C ALA A 65 4.68 -15.27 -1.40
N MET A 66 5.69 -15.16 -2.26
CA MET A 66 5.59 -15.38 -3.70
C MET A 66 6.80 -16.18 -4.19
N PRO A 67 6.87 -17.50 -3.93
CA PRO A 67 7.99 -18.33 -4.36
C PRO A 67 7.87 -18.65 -5.87
N THR A 68 8.09 -17.64 -6.74
CA THR A 68 7.99 -17.73 -8.20
C THR A 68 9.36 -17.70 -8.87
N SER A 69 9.50 -18.30 -10.04
CA SER A 69 10.74 -18.31 -10.83
C SER A 69 11.05 -16.97 -11.52
N GLY A 70 10.10 -16.03 -11.57
CA GLY A 70 10.26 -14.73 -12.23
C GLY A 70 11.17 -13.74 -11.48
N GLY A 71 11.51 -14.02 -10.24
CA GLY A 71 12.44 -13.20 -9.45
C GLY A 71 11.90 -11.81 -9.07
N THR A 72 12.84 -10.88 -8.91
CA THR A 72 12.56 -9.57 -8.29
C THR A 72 11.59 -8.69 -9.10
N TYR A 73 11.61 -8.76 -10.42
CA TYR A 73 10.78 -7.88 -11.26
C TYR A 73 9.30 -8.20 -11.11
N VAL A 74 8.94 -9.47 -10.96
CA VAL A 74 7.54 -9.91 -10.74
C VAL A 74 6.96 -9.31 -9.46
N TYR A 75 7.76 -9.19 -8.40
CA TYR A 75 7.30 -8.55 -7.15
C TYR A 75 6.97 -7.08 -7.36
N LEU A 76 7.78 -6.38 -8.16
CA LEU A 76 7.57 -4.97 -8.46
C LEU A 76 6.35 -4.76 -9.39
N GLU A 77 6.20 -5.61 -10.39
CA GLU A 77 5.05 -5.58 -11.28
C GLU A 77 3.74 -5.82 -10.54
N ARG A 78 3.69 -6.85 -9.69
CA ARG A 78 2.50 -7.14 -8.87
C ARG A 78 2.11 -5.99 -7.95
N ALA A 79 3.09 -5.28 -7.39
CA ALA A 79 2.83 -4.16 -6.49
C ALA A 79 2.47 -2.87 -7.23
N PHE A 80 3.26 -2.51 -8.26
CA PHE A 80 3.19 -1.19 -8.90
C PHE A 80 2.59 -1.20 -10.32
N GLY A 81 2.27 -2.36 -10.86
CA GLY A 81 1.72 -2.55 -12.19
C GLY A 81 2.76 -2.65 -13.32
N PRO A 82 2.31 -2.87 -14.57
CA PRO A 82 3.15 -3.25 -15.69
C PRO A 82 4.12 -2.15 -16.15
N LEU A 83 3.78 -0.86 -16.01
CA LEU A 83 4.71 0.23 -16.30
C LEU A 83 5.95 0.17 -15.40
N ALA A 84 5.72 0.06 -14.08
CA ALA A 84 6.81 -0.06 -13.10
C ALA A 84 7.55 -1.39 -13.27
N GLY A 85 6.84 -2.47 -13.62
CA GLY A 85 7.41 -3.77 -14.00
C GLY A 85 8.37 -3.65 -15.17
N THR A 86 7.98 -2.95 -16.24
CA THR A 86 8.82 -2.73 -17.43
C THR A 86 10.08 -1.94 -17.10
N VAL A 87 9.93 -0.79 -16.42
CA VAL A 87 11.06 0.07 -16.04
C VAL A 87 12.02 -0.67 -15.11
N SER A 88 11.50 -1.34 -14.09
CA SER A 88 12.32 -2.07 -13.12
C SER A 88 12.94 -3.34 -13.71
N GLY A 89 12.23 -4.04 -14.59
CA GLY A 89 12.73 -5.20 -15.31
C GLY A 89 13.92 -4.85 -16.19
N ILE A 90 13.83 -3.77 -16.96
CA ILE A 90 14.95 -3.23 -17.77
C ILE A 90 16.09 -2.78 -16.86
N GLY A 91 15.82 -2.09 -15.76
CA GLY A 91 16.83 -1.66 -14.80
C GLY A 91 17.59 -2.83 -14.15
N LEU A 92 16.88 -3.87 -13.73
CA LEU A 92 17.46 -5.10 -13.18
C LEU A 92 18.27 -5.88 -14.23
N TRP A 93 17.75 -5.99 -15.46
CA TRP A 93 18.46 -6.57 -16.58
C TRP A 93 19.79 -5.84 -16.83
N LEU A 94 19.76 -4.50 -16.94
CA LEU A 94 20.94 -3.68 -17.14
C LEU A 94 21.93 -3.82 -15.96
N SER A 95 21.46 -3.83 -14.72
CA SER A 95 22.34 -4.03 -13.56
C SER A 95 23.10 -5.34 -13.61
N LEU A 96 22.42 -6.44 -13.96
CA LEU A 96 23.04 -7.76 -14.01
C LEU A 96 23.97 -7.92 -15.22
N LEU A 97 23.57 -7.42 -16.39
CA LEU A 97 24.43 -7.49 -17.56
C LEU A 97 25.69 -6.61 -17.39
N LEU A 98 25.56 -5.40 -16.81
CA LEU A 98 26.72 -4.55 -16.53
C LEU A 98 27.66 -5.18 -15.48
N LYS A 99 27.12 -5.83 -14.44
CA LYS A 99 27.91 -6.59 -13.47
C LYS A 99 28.68 -7.72 -14.16
N SER A 100 28.08 -8.40 -15.13
CA SER A 100 28.73 -9.46 -15.91
C SER A 100 29.74 -8.92 -16.88
N ALA A 101 29.48 -7.77 -17.54
CA ALA A 101 30.42 -7.05 -18.38
C ALA A 101 31.65 -6.58 -17.55
N PHE A 102 31.43 -6.09 -16.34
CA PHE A 102 32.47 -5.73 -15.39
C PHE A 102 33.35 -6.93 -15.01
N ALA A 103 32.76 -8.13 -14.81
CA ALA A 103 33.51 -9.35 -14.55
C ALA A 103 34.38 -9.77 -15.75
N LEU A 104 33.88 -9.60 -17.00
CA LEU A 104 34.68 -9.84 -18.20
C LEU A 104 35.87 -8.88 -18.33
N TYR A 105 35.67 -7.63 -17.94
CA TYR A 105 36.77 -6.66 -17.90
C TYR A 105 37.80 -7.04 -16.85
N GLY A 106 37.39 -7.46 -15.67
CA GLY A 106 38.23 -7.97 -14.61
C GLY A 106 38.97 -9.23 -15.02
N PHE A 107 38.33 -10.18 -15.69
CA PHE A 107 38.97 -11.33 -16.30
C PHE A 107 40.13 -10.91 -17.19
N SER A 108 39.92 -9.96 -18.09
CA SER A 108 40.94 -9.50 -19.03
C SER A 108 42.10 -8.78 -18.31
N ALA A 109 41.82 -8.08 -17.20
CA ALA A 109 42.87 -7.45 -16.39
C ALA A 109 43.77 -8.47 -15.67
N TYR A 110 43.17 -9.51 -15.07
CA TYR A 110 43.93 -10.59 -14.45
C TYR A 110 44.67 -11.46 -15.47
N LEU A 111 44.06 -11.68 -16.63
CA LEU A 111 44.77 -12.41 -17.72
C LEU A 111 45.94 -11.59 -18.25
N ALA A 112 45.84 -10.27 -18.35
CA ALA A 112 46.93 -9.39 -18.77
C ALA A 112 48.16 -9.43 -17.84
N VAL A 113 47.98 -9.81 -16.58
CA VAL A 113 49.07 -10.06 -15.63
C VAL A 113 49.82 -11.37 -15.96
N LEU A 114 49.11 -12.39 -16.48
CA LEU A 114 49.67 -13.68 -16.82
C LEU A 114 50.31 -13.69 -18.25
N VAL A 115 49.62 -13.03 -19.20
CA VAL A 115 50.01 -12.92 -20.59
C VAL A 115 49.70 -11.51 -21.09
N ALA A 116 50.71 -10.85 -21.67
CA ALA A 116 50.56 -9.48 -22.20
C ALA A 116 49.55 -9.43 -23.38
N VAL A 117 48.29 -9.14 -23.07
CA VAL A 117 47.19 -9.12 -24.06
C VAL A 117 46.33 -7.82 -23.90
N PRO A 118 45.76 -7.31 -24.97
CA PRO A 118 44.88 -6.14 -24.91
C PRO A 118 43.53 -6.50 -24.22
N GLN A 119 43.12 -5.74 -23.22
CA GLN A 119 41.99 -6.06 -22.33
C GLN A 119 40.65 -6.12 -23.06
N LYS A 120 40.27 -5.08 -23.86
CA LYS A 120 38.97 -5.03 -24.53
C LYS A 120 38.72 -6.16 -25.55
N PRO A 121 39.65 -6.45 -26.49
CA PRO A 121 39.46 -7.56 -27.42
C PRO A 121 39.34 -8.92 -26.72
N VAL A 122 40.12 -9.17 -25.69
CA VAL A 122 40.06 -10.43 -24.92
C VAL A 122 38.70 -10.58 -24.21
N ALA A 123 38.19 -9.52 -23.59
CA ALA A 123 36.88 -9.54 -22.96
C ALA A 123 35.76 -9.83 -23.98
N LEU A 124 35.86 -9.30 -25.21
CA LEU A 124 34.88 -9.56 -26.28
C LEU A 124 34.96 -10.98 -26.83
N ILE A 125 36.16 -11.51 -27.02
CA ILE A 125 36.34 -12.92 -27.46
C ILE A 125 35.74 -13.86 -26.41
N LEU A 126 36.04 -13.63 -25.13
CA LEU A 126 35.44 -14.43 -24.05
C LEU A 126 33.93 -14.29 -24.02
N LEU A 127 33.38 -13.10 -24.26
CA LEU A 127 31.92 -12.89 -24.34
C LEU A 127 31.30 -13.74 -25.44
N VAL A 128 31.91 -13.82 -26.63
CA VAL A 128 31.42 -14.67 -27.72
C VAL A 128 31.44 -16.15 -27.31
N CYS A 129 32.52 -16.62 -26.70
CA CYS A 129 32.61 -18.00 -26.19
C CYS A 129 31.55 -18.30 -25.13
N ILE A 130 31.34 -17.38 -24.18
CA ILE A 130 30.29 -17.51 -23.13
C ILE A 130 28.91 -17.51 -23.75
N THR A 131 28.66 -16.68 -24.76
CA THR A 131 27.37 -16.63 -25.47
C THR A 131 27.08 -17.96 -26.14
N ALA A 132 28.05 -18.53 -26.87
CA ALA A 132 27.91 -19.84 -27.49
C ALA A 132 27.63 -20.94 -26.45
N LEU A 133 28.36 -20.93 -25.30
CA LEU A 133 28.13 -21.89 -24.22
C LEU A 133 26.71 -21.76 -23.62
N ASN A 134 26.20 -20.56 -23.44
CA ASN A 134 24.85 -20.34 -22.90
C ASN A 134 23.76 -20.77 -23.90
N ILE A 135 23.97 -20.60 -25.19
CA ILE A 135 23.04 -21.08 -26.23
C ILE A 135 22.96 -22.60 -26.23
N VAL A 136 24.12 -23.28 -26.16
CA VAL A 136 24.19 -24.78 -26.16
C VAL A 136 23.62 -25.37 -24.87
N GLY A 137 23.53 -24.61 -23.78
CA GLY A 137 22.84 -25.03 -22.57
C GLY A 137 23.63 -26.01 -21.70
N VAL A 138 24.74 -25.59 -21.10
CA VAL A 138 25.64 -26.49 -20.35
C VAL A 138 25.20 -26.61 -18.88
N SER A 139 24.59 -27.71 -18.52
CA SER A 139 24.17 -28.03 -17.13
C SER A 139 25.35 -28.30 -16.15
N ILE A 140 26.55 -28.58 -16.68
CA ILE A 140 27.76 -28.93 -15.90
C ILE A 140 28.34 -27.73 -15.15
N ILE A 141 28.10 -26.51 -15.64
CA ILE A 141 28.71 -25.27 -15.10
C ILE A 141 28.36 -25.03 -13.63
N GLY A 142 27.13 -25.33 -13.20
CA GLY A 142 26.69 -25.09 -11.81
C GLY A 142 27.42 -25.93 -10.75
N LYS A 143 27.82 -27.17 -11.09
CA LYS A 143 28.61 -28.02 -10.17
C LYS A 143 30.07 -27.53 -10.07
N LEU A 144 30.68 -27.21 -11.21
CA LEU A 144 32.06 -26.71 -11.27
C LEU A 144 32.18 -25.34 -10.55
N GLN A 145 31.18 -24.46 -10.71
CA GLN A 145 31.14 -23.16 -10.05
C GLN A 145 31.21 -23.28 -8.51
N LYS A 146 30.45 -24.19 -7.91
CA LYS A 146 30.49 -24.42 -6.45
C LYS A 146 31.88 -24.81 -5.94
N VAL A 147 32.57 -25.68 -6.68
CA VAL A 147 33.93 -26.13 -6.32
C VAL A 147 34.92 -24.97 -6.45
N ILE A 148 34.90 -24.23 -7.56
CA ILE A 148 35.80 -23.08 -7.78
C ILE A 148 35.60 -22.05 -6.66
N VAL A 149 34.37 -21.67 -6.36
CA VAL A 149 34.07 -20.68 -5.32
C VAL A 149 34.50 -21.16 -3.93
N GLY A 150 34.30 -22.45 -3.63
CA GLY A 150 34.76 -23.03 -2.34
C GLY A 150 36.29 -22.96 -2.19
N VAL A 151 37.05 -23.33 -3.23
CA VAL A 151 38.51 -23.25 -3.23
C VAL A 151 38.99 -21.81 -3.11
N VAL A 152 38.39 -20.90 -3.86
CA VAL A 152 38.75 -19.47 -3.83
C VAL A 152 38.49 -18.86 -2.43
N LEU A 153 37.39 -19.20 -1.79
CA LEU A 153 37.08 -18.76 -0.43
C LEU A 153 38.19 -19.21 0.56
N VAL A 154 38.57 -20.46 0.49
CA VAL A 154 39.65 -21.01 1.36
C VAL A 154 40.97 -20.29 1.09
N LEU A 155 41.33 -20.08 -0.18
CA LEU A 155 42.55 -19.36 -0.55
C LEU A 155 42.53 -17.89 -0.06
N LEU A 156 41.40 -17.17 -0.24
CA LEU A 156 41.26 -15.80 0.25
C LEU A 156 41.36 -15.72 1.77
N LEU A 157 40.80 -16.69 2.50
CA LEU A 157 40.89 -16.76 3.96
C LEU A 157 42.32 -17.05 4.41
N ILE A 158 43.03 -18.03 3.80
CA ILE A 158 44.44 -18.36 4.11
C ILE A 158 45.31 -17.12 3.85
N MET A 159 45.16 -16.50 2.68
CA MET A 159 45.88 -15.28 2.32
C MET A 159 45.65 -14.16 3.34
N SER A 160 44.41 -13.96 3.75
CA SER A 160 44.05 -12.90 4.69
C SER A 160 44.55 -13.18 6.11
N CYS A 161 44.46 -14.43 6.58
CA CYS A 161 45.05 -14.82 7.88
C CYS A 161 46.58 -14.62 7.92
N TYR A 162 47.28 -14.98 6.84
CA TYR A 162 48.73 -14.71 6.74
C TYR A 162 49.00 -13.21 6.65
N GLY A 163 48.26 -12.47 5.81
CA GLY A 163 48.38 -11.03 5.64
C GLY A 163 48.15 -10.21 6.91
N LEU A 164 47.39 -10.72 7.90
CA LEU A 164 47.26 -10.07 9.22
C LEU A 164 48.63 -9.98 9.96
N THR A 165 49.52 -10.93 9.73
CA THR A 165 50.82 -10.98 10.43
C THR A 165 51.83 -10.01 9.83
N THR A 166 51.60 -9.54 8.61
CA THR A 166 52.50 -8.68 7.83
C THR A 166 51.99 -7.26 7.63
N MET A 167 50.86 -6.93 8.26
CA MET A 167 50.20 -5.61 8.09
C MET A 167 51.08 -4.48 8.60
N GLU A 168 51.08 -3.38 7.83
CA GLU A 168 51.65 -2.10 8.22
C GLU A 168 50.56 -1.11 8.60
N TRP A 169 50.46 -0.75 9.88
CA TRP A 169 49.45 0.14 10.39
C TRP A 169 49.53 1.55 9.81
N SER A 170 50.69 1.99 9.37
CA SER A 170 50.92 3.27 8.68
C SER A 170 50.12 3.42 7.39
N ASN A 171 49.67 2.32 6.78
CA ASN A 171 48.82 2.35 5.58
C ASN A 171 47.43 2.91 5.86
N PHE A 172 47.02 3.02 7.13
CA PHE A 172 45.72 3.58 7.54
C PHE A 172 45.79 5.04 7.96
N ASP A 173 46.99 5.65 8.08
CA ASP A 173 47.19 7.00 8.63
C ASP A 173 46.51 8.09 7.78
N ASP A 174 46.44 7.92 6.48
CA ASP A 174 45.79 8.89 5.57
C ASP A 174 44.26 8.97 5.70
N GLY A 175 43.64 8.07 6.48
CA GLY A 175 42.18 8.08 6.81
C GLY A 175 41.27 8.22 5.60
N PHE A 176 40.34 9.16 5.66
CA PHE A 176 39.38 9.43 4.56
C PHE A 176 39.98 10.47 3.60
N THR A 177 40.71 10.05 2.56
CA THR A 177 41.44 10.93 1.63
C THR A 177 40.55 11.97 0.91
N LYS A 178 39.26 11.66 0.67
CA LYS A 178 38.29 12.58 0.04
C LYS A 178 37.11 12.91 0.98
N GLY A 179 37.32 12.79 2.28
CA GLY A 179 36.31 13.10 3.29
C GLY A 179 35.09 12.17 3.28
N THR A 180 34.02 12.59 3.94
CA THR A 180 32.78 11.83 4.10
C THR A 180 32.06 11.61 2.78
N THR A 181 32.07 12.58 1.87
CA THR A 181 31.44 12.47 0.54
C THR A 181 32.13 11.41 -0.33
N GLY A 182 33.46 11.35 -0.31
CA GLY A 182 34.24 10.30 -0.98
C GLY A 182 33.94 8.91 -0.40
N PHE A 183 33.80 8.80 0.91
CA PHE A 183 33.46 7.58 1.60
C PHE A 183 32.05 7.06 1.21
N ILE A 184 31.03 7.92 1.23
CA ILE A 184 29.67 7.53 0.84
C ILE A 184 29.63 7.15 -0.65
N ALA A 185 30.37 7.87 -1.51
CA ALA A 185 30.50 7.52 -2.92
C ALA A 185 31.20 6.17 -3.14
N ALA A 186 32.20 5.83 -2.33
CA ALA A 186 32.86 4.52 -2.36
C ALA A 186 31.90 3.41 -1.89
N ALA A 187 31.14 3.64 -0.81
CA ALA A 187 30.12 2.69 -0.34
C ALA A 187 29.05 2.44 -1.40
N ALA A 188 28.55 3.49 -2.05
CA ALA A 188 27.61 3.37 -3.16
C ALA A 188 28.22 2.62 -4.36
N PHE A 189 29.48 2.85 -4.65
CA PHE A 189 30.20 2.21 -5.75
C PHE A 189 30.40 0.70 -5.53
N VAL A 190 30.74 0.26 -4.33
CA VAL A 190 30.91 -1.16 -4.01
C VAL A 190 29.62 -1.91 -3.73
N TYR A 191 28.50 -1.23 -3.71
CA TYR A 191 27.16 -1.80 -3.42
C TYR A 191 26.79 -2.98 -4.33
N VAL A 192 27.20 -2.93 -5.61
CA VAL A 192 26.99 -4.02 -6.58
C VAL A 192 27.63 -5.34 -6.18
N SER A 193 28.62 -5.32 -5.28
CA SER A 193 29.26 -6.55 -4.76
C SER A 193 28.23 -7.47 -4.09
N TYR A 194 27.22 -6.88 -3.44
CA TYR A 194 26.17 -7.60 -2.73
C TYR A 194 24.96 -7.98 -3.61
N ALA A 195 24.99 -7.71 -4.90
CA ALA A 195 23.88 -7.99 -5.83
C ALA A 195 23.47 -9.48 -5.92
N GLY A 196 24.33 -10.39 -5.46
CA GLY A 196 24.03 -11.83 -5.45
C GLY A 196 22.83 -12.23 -4.56
N VAL A 197 22.51 -11.44 -3.55
CA VAL A 197 21.30 -11.59 -2.71
C VAL A 197 20.03 -11.67 -3.56
N THR A 198 20.01 -11.07 -4.75
CA THR A 198 18.85 -11.10 -5.64
C THR A 198 18.65 -12.44 -6.35
N LYS A 199 19.68 -13.24 -6.55
CA LYS A 199 19.61 -14.48 -7.33
C LYS A 199 18.87 -15.62 -6.62
N VAL A 200 18.84 -15.62 -5.29
CA VAL A 200 18.14 -16.65 -4.49
C VAL A 200 16.63 -16.66 -4.78
N ALA A 201 16.03 -15.50 -4.98
CA ALA A 201 14.59 -15.42 -5.28
C ALA A 201 14.24 -16.02 -6.66
N ALA A 202 15.18 -16.08 -7.59
CA ALA A 202 14.93 -16.66 -8.91
C ALA A 202 14.85 -18.22 -8.90
N ILE A 203 15.28 -18.84 -7.79
CA ILE A 203 15.23 -20.29 -7.56
C ILE A 203 14.25 -20.70 -6.46
N ALA A 204 13.40 -19.76 -6.01
CA ALA A 204 12.52 -19.94 -4.86
C ALA A 204 11.56 -21.14 -4.99
N GLU A 205 11.09 -21.42 -6.20
CA GLU A 205 10.20 -22.57 -6.49
C GLU A 205 10.84 -23.92 -6.22
N GLU A 206 12.16 -24.05 -6.42
CA GLU A 206 12.91 -25.29 -6.27
C GLU A 206 13.41 -25.52 -4.82
N VAL A 207 13.17 -24.57 -3.91
CA VAL A 207 13.68 -24.63 -2.53
C VAL A 207 12.73 -25.42 -1.65
N LYS A 208 13.30 -26.37 -0.87
CA LYS A 208 12.58 -27.08 0.21
C LYS A 208 12.28 -26.11 1.35
N ASP A 209 11.07 -26.20 1.94
CA ASP A 209 10.64 -25.34 3.03
C ASP A 209 10.98 -23.86 2.77
N PRO A 210 10.40 -23.24 1.71
CA PRO A 210 10.80 -21.89 1.27
C PRO A 210 10.62 -20.84 2.37
N GLY A 211 9.60 -20.98 3.22
CA GLY A 211 9.35 -20.07 4.35
C GLY A 211 10.50 -19.96 5.34
N ARG A 212 11.28 -21.04 5.52
CA ARG A 212 12.44 -21.10 6.41
C ARG A 212 13.76 -20.94 5.66
N ASN A 213 13.93 -21.70 4.58
CA ASN A 213 15.23 -21.82 3.93
C ASN A 213 15.60 -20.61 3.06
N LEU A 214 14.61 -19.87 2.51
CA LEU A 214 14.89 -18.64 1.74
C LEU A 214 15.38 -17.50 2.65
N PRO A 215 14.67 -17.11 3.75
CA PRO A 215 15.17 -16.06 4.64
C PRO A 215 16.53 -16.39 5.26
N LEU A 216 16.68 -17.61 5.79
CA LEU A 216 17.95 -18.04 6.37
C LEU A 216 19.08 -18.07 5.34
N GLY A 217 18.81 -18.57 4.13
CA GLY A 217 19.78 -18.62 3.05
C GLY A 217 20.25 -17.25 2.60
N ILE A 218 19.33 -16.28 2.49
CA ILE A 218 19.63 -14.89 2.14
C ILE A 218 20.45 -14.22 3.26
N LEU A 219 20.02 -14.32 4.51
CA LEU A 219 20.65 -13.61 5.63
C LEU A 219 22.02 -14.21 6.00
N ILE A 220 22.14 -15.55 6.03
CA ILE A 220 23.41 -16.22 6.31
C ILE A 220 24.44 -15.90 5.21
N SER A 221 24.05 -15.98 3.94
CA SER A 221 24.96 -15.66 2.84
C SER A 221 25.36 -14.19 2.84
N TRP A 222 24.44 -13.27 3.15
CA TRP A 222 24.73 -11.85 3.26
C TRP A 222 25.76 -11.56 4.36
N ILE A 223 25.57 -12.11 5.59
CA ILE A 223 26.49 -11.89 6.71
C ILE A 223 27.86 -12.48 6.44
N LEU A 224 27.90 -13.71 5.92
CA LEU A 224 29.17 -14.37 5.59
C LEU A 224 29.97 -13.60 4.54
N VAL A 225 29.33 -13.18 3.45
CA VAL A 225 30.00 -12.41 2.38
C VAL A 225 30.42 -11.04 2.88
N MET A 226 29.60 -10.36 3.69
CA MET A 226 29.96 -9.08 4.29
C MET A 226 31.22 -9.22 5.16
N CYS A 227 31.27 -10.22 6.04
CA CYS A 227 32.45 -10.49 6.88
C CYS A 227 33.69 -10.79 6.04
N ILE A 228 33.54 -11.64 5.01
CA ILE A 228 34.67 -12.00 4.12
C ILE A 228 35.17 -10.76 3.36
N TYR A 229 34.29 -9.97 2.80
CA TYR A 229 34.67 -8.77 2.06
C TYR A 229 35.38 -7.75 2.95
N VAL A 230 34.81 -7.45 4.12
CA VAL A 230 35.43 -6.53 5.08
C VAL A 230 36.79 -7.04 5.50
N PHE A 231 36.90 -8.32 5.82
CA PHE A 231 38.15 -8.94 6.27
C PHE A 231 39.23 -8.94 5.19
N VAL A 232 38.91 -9.42 3.98
CA VAL A 232 39.85 -9.45 2.87
C VAL A 232 40.31 -8.05 2.45
N VAL A 233 39.38 -7.09 2.36
CA VAL A 233 39.72 -5.71 1.97
C VAL A 233 40.49 -4.99 3.08
N PHE A 234 40.21 -5.26 4.36
CA PHE A 234 41.00 -4.74 5.48
C PHE A 234 42.46 -5.20 5.43
N VAL A 235 42.68 -6.51 5.22
CA VAL A 235 44.02 -7.05 5.08
C VAL A 235 44.71 -6.56 3.81
N LEU A 236 43.97 -6.43 2.72
CA LEU A 236 44.50 -5.88 1.47
C LEU A 236 45.07 -4.46 1.66
N VAL A 237 44.29 -3.57 2.30
CA VAL A 237 44.75 -2.19 2.58
C VAL A 237 45.87 -2.15 3.58
N GLY A 238 45.89 -3.05 4.59
CA GLY A 238 46.96 -3.14 5.56
C GLY A 238 48.30 -3.55 4.96
N ASN A 239 48.32 -4.25 3.80
CA ASN A 239 49.54 -4.75 3.16
C ASN A 239 49.91 -3.99 1.87
N VAL A 240 49.00 -3.27 1.26
CA VAL A 240 49.20 -2.51 0.02
C VAL A 240 48.82 -1.06 0.27
N SER A 241 49.76 -0.12 0.04
CA SER A 241 49.44 1.30 0.24
C SER A 241 48.27 1.76 -0.65
N HIS A 242 47.45 2.65 -0.12
CA HIS A 242 46.34 3.21 -0.90
C HIS A 242 46.81 3.94 -2.17
N LYS A 243 48.04 4.47 -2.20
CA LYS A 243 48.63 5.13 -3.37
C LYS A 243 48.94 4.11 -4.47
N GLU A 244 49.38 2.93 -4.11
CA GLU A 244 49.58 1.82 -5.05
C GLU A 244 48.28 1.25 -5.57
N LEU A 245 47.29 1.06 -4.70
CA LEU A 245 45.96 0.61 -5.09
C LEU A 245 45.21 1.60 -5.98
N SER A 246 45.32 2.92 -5.71
CA SER A 246 44.72 3.97 -6.53
C SER A 246 45.52 4.30 -7.79
N GLY A 247 46.78 3.85 -7.84
CA GLY A 247 47.70 4.12 -8.92
C GLY A 247 47.91 5.61 -9.16
N TYR A 248 47.99 6.38 -8.07
CA TYR A 248 48.17 7.82 -8.15
C TYR A 248 49.59 8.15 -8.53
N ASP A 249 49.78 8.69 -9.74
CA ASP A 249 51.09 9.13 -10.24
C ASP A 249 50.93 10.45 -11.00
N HIS A 250 51.70 11.49 -10.62
CA HIS A 250 51.76 12.80 -11.27
C HIS A 250 50.40 13.46 -11.59
N GLY A 251 49.38 13.24 -10.77
CA GLY A 251 48.04 13.83 -10.92
C GLY A 251 46.99 12.96 -11.66
N GLU A 252 47.40 11.82 -12.19
CA GLU A 252 46.53 10.84 -12.81
C GLU A 252 46.26 9.65 -11.90
N TYR A 253 45.06 9.07 -11.98
CA TYR A 253 44.69 7.85 -11.29
C TYR A 253 44.67 6.68 -12.28
N LYS A 254 45.48 5.67 -12.08
CA LYS A 254 45.47 4.37 -12.78
C LYS A 254 45.21 3.24 -11.79
N PRO A 255 43.93 3.06 -11.38
CA PRO A 255 43.60 2.13 -10.32
C PRO A 255 44.03 0.71 -10.65
N ASP A 256 44.52 0.00 -9.62
CA ASP A 256 44.86 -1.41 -9.74
C ASP A 256 43.61 -2.24 -9.99
N LEU A 257 43.49 -2.86 -11.15
CA LEU A 257 42.38 -3.73 -11.52
C LEU A 257 42.60 -5.20 -11.10
N ALA A 258 43.77 -5.50 -10.50
CA ALA A 258 44.11 -6.83 -10.01
C ALA A 258 44.64 -6.80 -8.54
N PRO A 259 43.94 -6.11 -7.60
CA PRO A 259 44.45 -5.88 -6.24
C PRO A 259 44.71 -7.15 -5.45
N ILE A 260 43.98 -8.24 -5.70
CA ILE A 260 44.26 -9.54 -5.03
C ILE A 260 45.56 -10.18 -5.54
N TYR A 261 45.92 -9.98 -6.82
CA TYR A 261 47.24 -10.38 -7.33
C TYR A 261 48.34 -9.58 -6.65
N THR A 262 48.17 -8.26 -6.54
CA THR A 262 49.15 -7.37 -5.93
C THR A 262 49.43 -7.75 -4.48
N VAL A 263 48.42 -7.95 -3.65
CA VAL A 263 48.60 -8.38 -2.26
C VAL A 263 49.20 -9.79 -2.17
N ALA A 264 48.76 -10.73 -3.00
CA ALA A 264 49.29 -12.10 -3.00
C ALA A 264 50.79 -12.13 -3.41
N LYS A 265 51.18 -11.24 -4.33
CA LYS A 265 52.59 -11.07 -4.74
C LYS A 265 53.43 -10.48 -3.61
N ILE A 266 52.94 -9.52 -2.85
CA ILE A 266 53.61 -8.93 -1.69
C ILE A 266 53.82 -9.99 -0.60
N LEU A 267 52.79 -10.78 -0.29
CA LEU A 267 52.78 -11.75 0.80
C LEU A 267 53.60 -13.01 0.51
N GLY A 268 53.52 -13.53 -0.71
CA GLY A 268 54.10 -14.83 -1.03
C GLY A 268 54.94 -14.88 -2.32
N GLY A 269 55.34 -13.70 -2.83
CA GLY A 269 56.15 -13.58 -4.03
C GLY A 269 55.36 -13.83 -5.34
N GLN A 270 56.09 -13.81 -6.45
CA GLN A 270 55.50 -13.87 -7.80
C GLN A 270 54.64 -15.11 -8.05
N THR A 271 55.01 -16.26 -7.48
CA THR A 271 54.27 -17.52 -7.65
C THR A 271 52.88 -17.45 -6.99
N CYS A 272 52.79 -16.91 -5.77
CA CYS A 272 51.50 -16.73 -5.09
C CYS A 272 50.63 -15.74 -5.84
N GLY A 273 51.20 -14.66 -6.39
CA GLY A 273 50.49 -13.73 -7.27
C GLY A 273 49.89 -14.45 -8.50
N TYR A 274 50.63 -15.25 -9.21
CA TYR A 274 50.14 -16.01 -10.37
C TYR A 274 49.03 -17.01 -10.00
N ILE A 275 49.16 -17.70 -8.86
CA ILE A 275 48.14 -18.59 -8.36
C ILE A 275 46.83 -17.78 -8.12
N ALA A 276 46.91 -16.64 -7.46
CA ALA A 276 45.76 -15.77 -7.21
C ALA A 276 45.12 -15.26 -8.53
N ALA A 277 45.95 -14.90 -9.53
CA ALA A 277 45.48 -14.49 -10.85
C ALA A 277 44.72 -15.60 -11.58
N VAL A 278 45.23 -16.85 -11.56
CA VAL A 278 44.54 -17.99 -12.19
C VAL A 278 43.18 -18.23 -11.55
N PHE A 279 43.06 -18.21 -10.23
CA PHE A 279 41.78 -18.37 -9.56
C PHE A 279 40.85 -17.20 -9.79
N ALA A 280 41.33 -15.97 -9.89
CA ALA A 280 40.53 -14.80 -10.29
C ALA A 280 39.98 -14.98 -11.70
N VAL A 281 40.78 -15.38 -12.67
CA VAL A 281 40.38 -15.66 -14.05
C VAL A 281 39.28 -16.72 -14.09
N LEU A 282 39.44 -17.85 -13.40
CA LEU A 282 38.42 -18.91 -13.30
C LEU A 282 37.11 -18.42 -12.66
N THR A 283 37.22 -17.66 -11.58
CA THR A 283 36.03 -17.14 -10.87
C THR A 283 35.25 -16.14 -11.71
N MET A 284 35.91 -15.22 -12.38
CA MET A 284 35.30 -14.21 -13.22
C MET A 284 34.68 -14.81 -14.48
N THR A 285 35.31 -15.82 -15.09
CA THR A 285 34.73 -16.58 -16.18
C THR A 285 33.42 -17.23 -15.74
N SER A 286 33.47 -17.97 -14.61
CA SER A 286 32.28 -18.64 -14.05
C SER A 286 31.16 -17.65 -13.72
N MET A 287 31.51 -16.50 -13.10
CA MET A 287 30.58 -15.43 -12.80
C MET A 287 29.93 -14.82 -14.05
N SER A 288 30.71 -14.63 -15.11
CA SER A 288 30.21 -14.04 -16.36
C SER A 288 29.28 -14.97 -17.11
N VAL A 289 29.56 -16.29 -17.13
CA VAL A 289 28.68 -17.31 -17.70
C VAL A 289 27.34 -17.33 -16.98
N ALA A 290 27.36 -17.44 -15.64
CA ALA A 290 26.16 -17.44 -14.82
C ALA A 290 25.40 -16.10 -14.85
N GLY A 291 26.16 -15.00 -15.00
CA GLY A 291 25.63 -13.65 -15.09
C GLY A 291 24.87 -13.40 -16.40
N LEU A 292 25.42 -13.82 -17.55
CA LEU A 292 24.75 -13.75 -18.85
C LEU A 292 23.46 -14.59 -18.85
N LEU A 293 23.53 -15.83 -18.32
CA LEU A 293 22.37 -16.70 -18.18
C LEU A 293 21.28 -16.06 -17.33
N ALA A 294 21.62 -15.50 -16.17
CA ALA A 294 20.66 -14.86 -15.29
C ALA A 294 20.08 -13.56 -15.89
N ALA A 295 20.91 -12.75 -16.56
CA ALA A 295 20.45 -11.52 -17.20
C ALA A 295 19.52 -11.80 -18.38
N SER A 296 19.79 -12.79 -19.21
CA SER A 296 18.95 -13.14 -20.36
C SER A 296 17.54 -13.64 -19.97
N ARG A 297 17.35 -14.09 -18.73
CA ARG A 297 16.01 -14.47 -18.22
C ARG A 297 15.07 -13.29 -18.05
N PHE A 298 15.56 -12.06 -17.87
CA PHE A 298 14.70 -10.87 -17.72
C PHE A 298 13.95 -10.53 -19.02
N PRO A 299 14.60 -10.32 -20.19
CA PRO A 299 13.89 -10.12 -21.44
C PRO A 299 12.95 -11.27 -21.78
N PHE A 300 13.37 -12.51 -21.50
CA PHE A 300 12.55 -13.71 -21.69
C PHE A 300 11.26 -13.65 -20.84
N ALA A 301 11.36 -13.40 -19.53
CA ALA A 301 10.23 -13.35 -18.65
C ALA A 301 9.32 -12.14 -18.94
N MET A 302 9.88 -10.97 -19.21
CA MET A 302 9.12 -9.78 -19.58
C MET A 302 8.36 -9.96 -20.91
N SER A 303 8.92 -10.70 -21.87
CA SER A 303 8.23 -11.04 -23.12
C SER A 303 7.07 -12.02 -22.87
N ARG A 304 7.26 -13.03 -22.00
CA ARG A 304 6.20 -13.95 -21.59
C ARG A 304 5.05 -13.22 -20.87
N ASP A 305 5.38 -12.19 -20.12
CA ASP A 305 4.39 -11.34 -19.43
C ASP A 305 3.88 -10.18 -20.32
N GLN A 306 4.11 -10.28 -21.66
CA GLN A 306 3.63 -9.33 -22.67
C GLN A 306 4.11 -7.87 -22.49
N LEU A 307 5.23 -7.67 -21.81
CA LEU A 307 5.86 -6.36 -21.62
C LEU A 307 6.90 -6.02 -22.69
N LEU A 308 7.43 -7.05 -23.38
CA LEU A 308 8.39 -6.97 -24.47
C LEU A 308 7.95 -7.85 -25.65
N PRO A 309 8.48 -7.63 -26.88
CA PRO A 309 8.09 -8.39 -28.06
C PRO A 309 8.22 -9.91 -27.91
N ASP A 310 7.26 -10.67 -28.46
CA ASP A 310 7.12 -12.13 -28.32
C ASP A 310 8.34 -12.94 -28.76
N LYS A 311 9.13 -12.45 -29.72
CA LYS A 311 10.35 -13.13 -30.18
C LYS A 311 11.36 -13.42 -29.06
N LEU A 312 11.32 -12.68 -27.96
CA LEU A 312 12.26 -12.85 -26.84
C LEU A 312 11.87 -14.06 -25.94
N GLN A 313 10.62 -14.52 -25.99
CA GLN A 313 10.16 -15.71 -25.27
C GLN A 313 10.36 -17.02 -26.08
N ASP A 314 10.75 -16.95 -27.35
CA ASP A 314 10.93 -18.12 -28.19
C ASP A 314 12.05 -19.02 -27.66
N ILE A 315 11.72 -20.28 -27.42
CA ILE A 315 12.66 -21.32 -27.01
C ILE A 315 13.06 -22.12 -28.23
N ASN A 316 14.38 -22.16 -28.50
CA ASN A 316 14.89 -22.94 -29.62
C ASN A 316 14.67 -24.44 -29.40
N GLU A 317 14.09 -25.15 -30.37
CA GLU A 317 13.75 -26.58 -30.28
C GLU A 317 14.97 -27.48 -30.04
N ASN A 318 16.13 -27.16 -30.67
CA ASN A 318 17.34 -27.97 -30.58
C ASN A 318 18.10 -27.77 -29.26
N PHE A 319 18.24 -26.51 -28.80
CA PHE A 319 19.05 -26.16 -27.61
C PHE A 319 18.21 -26.01 -26.34
N LYS A 320 16.88 -25.90 -26.44
CA LYS A 320 15.93 -25.66 -25.34
C LYS A 320 16.29 -24.41 -24.51
N THR A 321 16.83 -23.38 -25.16
CA THR A 321 17.28 -22.11 -24.58
C THR A 321 16.66 -20.92 -25.33
N PRO A 322 16.44 -19.77 -24.68
CA PRO A 322 15.92 -18.57 -25.31
C PRO A 322 17.00 -17.80 -26.06
N VAL A 323 17.34 -18.27 -27.27
CA VAL A 323 18.48 -17.76 -28.03
C VAL A 323 18.42 -16.26 -28.28
N TRP A 324 17.25 -15.72 -28.64
CA TRP A 324 17.09 -14.29 -28.89
C TRP A 324 17.40 -13.44 -27.66
N SER A 325 16.89 -13.83 -26.48
CA SER A 325 17.15 -13.13 -25.21
C SER A 325 18.64 -13.19 -24.81
N ILE A 326 19.31 -14.33 -25.08
CA ILE A 326 20.75 -14.46 -24.84
C ILE A 326 21.52 -13.54 -25.78
N CYS A 327 21.21 -13.53 -27.10
CA CYS A 327 21.90 -12.70 -28.09
C CYS A 327 21.73 -11.20 -27.81
N VAL A 328 20.51 -10.73 -27.49
CA VAL A 328 20.25 -9.33 -27.15
C VAL A 328 21.04 -8.92 -25.90
N THR A 329 21.05 -9.76 -24.86
CA THR A 329 21.82 -9.51 -23.65
C THR A 329 23.32 -9.46 -23.92
N SER A 330 23.84 -10.40 -24.72
CA SER A 330 25.25 -10.43 -25.13
C SER A 330 25.65 -9.21 -25.94
N ALA A 331 24.80 -8.79 -26.89
CA ALA A 331 25.03 -7.58 -27.67
C ALA A 331 25.08 -6.31 -26.78
N ALA A 332 24.17 -6.20 -25.83
CA ALA A 332 24.17 -5.08 -24.85
C ALA A 332 25.44 -5.09 -23.97
N MET A 333 25.93 -6.28 -23.57
CA MET A 333 27.20 -6.41 -22.86
C MET A 333 28.39 -6.00 -23.75
N ALA A 334 28.41 -6.40 -25.01
CA ALA A 334 29.46 -6.02 -25.95
C ALA A 334 29.52 -4.49 -26.15
N ILE A 335 28.35 -3.86 -26.35
CA ILE A 335 28.21 -2.40 -26.46
C ILE A 335 28.77 -1.73 -25.18
N SER A 336 28.41 -2.25 -23.99
CA SER A 336 28.89 -1.69 -22.73
C SER A 336 30.42 -1.78 -22.59
N ILE A 337 31.03 -2.90 -22.97
CA ILE A 337 32.49 -3.10 -22.93
C ILE A 337 33.22 -2.18 -23.93
N LEU A 338 32.65 -1.98 -25.11
CA LEU A 338 33.27 -1.15 -26.14
C LEU A 338 33.24 0.35 -25.80
N PHE A 339 32.10 0.84 -25.36
CA PHE A 339 31.85 2.29 -25.23
C PHE A 339 32.01 2.85 -23.82
N LEU A 340 31.86 2.04 -22.77
CA LEU A 340 31.93 2.52 -21.40
C LEU A 340 33.31 2.22 -20.77
N PRO A 341 33.89 3.16 -20.00
CA PRO A 341 35.01 2.88 -19.09
C PRO A 341 34.61 1.88 -18.00
N VAL A 342 35.56 1.08 -17.52
CA VAL A 342 35.34 0.07 -16.50
C VAL A 342 34.71 0.64 -15.22
N GLU A 343 35.12 1.82 -14.81
CA GLU A 343 34.56 2.53 -13.65
C GLU A 343 33.07 2.88 -13.86
N GLN A 344 32.72 3.37 -15.05
CA GLN A 344 31.31 3.69 -15.35
C GLN A 344 30.44 2.45 -15.39
N ILE A 345 30.94 1.32 -15.94
CA ILE A 345 30.23 0.05 -15.93
C ILE A 345 29.88 -0.38 -14.48
N ALA A 346 30.86 -0.35 -13.59
CA ALA A 346 30.65 -0.68 -12.18
C ALA A 346 29.71 0.30 -11.46
N LYS A 347 29.88 1.61 -11.75
CA LYS A 347 29.08 2.69 -11.20
C LYS A 347 27.60 2.56 -11.58
N LEU A 348 27.31 2.33 -12.85
CA LEU A 348 25.94 2.17 -13.34
C LEU A 348 25.29 0.89 -12.81
N ALA A 349 26.04 -0.22 -12.78
CA ALA A 349 25.56 -1.47 -12.19
C ALA A 349 25.14 -1.29 -10.74
N SER A 350 25.93 -0.54 -9.93
CA SER A 350 25.59 -0.20 -8.55
C SER A 350 24.36 0.69 -8.45
N ALA A 351 24.28 1.74 -9.27
CA ALA A 351 23.14 2.68 -9.24
C ALA A 351 21.80 1.98 -9.51
N PHE A 352 21.76 1.14 -10.54
CA PHE A 352 20.53 0.39 -10.87
C PHE A 352 20.17 -0.62 -9.78
N MET A 353 21.16 -1.23 -9.13
CA MET A 353 20.92 -2.13 -8.01
C MET A 353 20.36 -1.40 -6.78
N ILE A 354 20.87 -0.22 -6.45
CA ILE A 354 20.39 0.60 -5.34
C ILE A 354 18.91 0.95 -5.57
N VAL A 355 18.56 1.41 -6.78
CA VAL A 355 17.17 1.73 -7.14
C VAL A 355 16.27 0.49 -7.00
N ALA A 356 16.70 -0.65 -7.52
CA ALA A 356 15.94 -1.88 -7.40
C ALA A 356 15.70 -2.29 -5.93
N PHE A 357 16.68 -2.09 -5.05
CA PHE A 357 16.56 -2.39 -3.63
C PHE A 357 15.64 -1.40 -2.90
N MET A 358 15.65 -0.13 -3.29
CA MET A 358 14.67 0.85 -2.80
C MET A 358 13.24 0.44 -3.18
N PHE A 359 13.03 0.03 -4.43
CA PHE A 359 11.72 -0.46 -4.88
C PHE A 359 11.29 -1.74 -4.17
N ILE A 360 12.19 -2.68 -3.86
CA ILE A 360 11.88 -3.88 -3.07
C ILE A 360 11.36 -3.49 -1.67
N CYS A 361 11.99 -2.50 -1.01
CA CYS A 361 11.49 -1.98 0.26
C CYS A 361 10.09 -1.35 0.10
N GLY A 362 9.87 -0.56 -0.96
CA GLY A 362 8.56 0.01 -1.30
C GLY A 362 7.50 -1.05 -1.60
N THR A 363 7.88 -2.12 -2.29
CA THR A 363 6.98 -3.25 -2.60
C THR A 363 6.40 -3.89 -1.33
N VAL A 364 7.23 -4.14 -0.32
CA VAL A 364 6.74 -4.68 0.97
C VAL A 364 5.76 -3.71 1.63
N MET A 365 6.03 -2.40 1.55
CA MET A 365 5.11 -1.40 2.10
C MET A 365 3.76 -1.44 1.36
N VAL A 366 3.76 -1.42 0.03
CA VAL A 366 2.53 -1.49 -0.78
C VAL A 366 1.74 -2.76 -0.49
N LEU A 367 2.38 -3.93 -0.51
CA LEU A 367 1.71 -5.21 -0.32
C LEU A 367 1.18 -5.40 1.11
N ARG A 368 1.87 -4.89 2.13
CA ARG A 368 1.36 -4.94 3.52
C ARG A 368 0.19 -3.98 3.74
N GLU A 369 0.20 -2.83 3.08
CA GLU A 369 -0.84 -1.81 3.21
C GLU A 369 -2.08 -2.09 2.35
N SER A 370 -1.92 -2.88 1.27
CA SER A 370 -3.00 -3.20 0.34
C SER A 370 -4.06 -4.15 0.89
N ALA A 371 -3.72 -4.92 1.91
CA ALA A 371 -4.54 -6.01 2.47
C ALA A 371 -4.89 -7.13 1.46
N ALA A 372 -4.10 -7.30 0.39
CA ALA A 372 -4.28 -8.39 -0.56
C ALA A 372 -4.29 -9.75 0.17
N THR A 373 -5.35 -10.55 -0.05
CA THR A 373 -5.57 -11.78 0.73
C THR A 373 -4.58 -12.88 0.36
N TRP A 374 -4.05 -12.86 -0.88
CA TRP A 374 -3.01 -13.77 -1.34
C TRP A 374 -1.62 -13.45 -0.78
N TYR A 375 -1.39 -12.24 -0.24
CA TYR A 375 -0.09 -11.88 0.34
C TYR A 375 0.06 -12.43 1.77
N LYS A 376 0.47 -13.68 1.89
CA LYS A 376 0.65 -14.41 3.16
C LYS A 376 2.12 -14.82 3.38
N PRO A 377 3.05 -13.87 3.69
CA PRO A 377 4.45 -14.20 3.91
C PRO A 377 4.61 -15.05 5.19
N GLU A 378 5.35 -16.18 5.08
CA GLU A 378 5.73 -16.97 6.23
C GLU A 378 6.80 -16.27 7.07
N PHE A 379 7.71 -15.53 6.41
CA PHE A 379 8.68 -14.66 7.07
C PHE A 379 8.25 -13.20 6.92
N ARG A 380 8.16 -12.46 8.02
CA ARG A 380 7.89 -11.02 8.03
C ARG A 380 9.10 -10.24 8.49
N ALA A 381 9.55 -9.26 7.70
CA ALA A 381 10.63 -8.36 8.06
C ALA A 381 10.32 -7.64 9.39
N PRO A 382 11.27 -7.66 10.35
CA PRO A 382 11.08 -7.02 11.66
C PRO A 382 11.04 -5.49 11.54
N LEU A 383 10.54 -4.81 12.60
CA LEU A 383 10.53 -3.35 12.74
C LEU A 383 9.88 -2.60 11.57
N TYR A 384 8.86 -3.19 10.97
CA TYR A 384 8.07 -2.53 9.93
C TYR A 384 7.32 -1.28 10.48
N PRO A 385 7.27 -0.16 9.75
CA PRO A 385 7.85 0.13 8.42
C PRO A 385 9.26 0.74 8.48
N ILE A 386 9.87 0.85 9.67
CA ILE A 386 11.11 1.61 9.90
C ILE A 386 12.27 1.09 9.04
N VAL A 387 12.41 -0.24 8.96
CA VAL A 387 13.50 -0.86 8.18
C VAL A 387 13.37 -0.53 6.69
N GLN A 388 12.16 -0.56 6.13
CA GLN A 388 11.91 -0.22 4.73
C GLN A 388 12.20 1.25 4.45
N ILE A 389 11.77 2.14 5.34
CA ILE A 389 12.02 3.59 5.23
C ILE A 389 13.54 3.87 5.28
N ILE A 390 14.27 3.25 6.22
CA ILE A 390 15.73 3.37 6.30
C ILE A 390 16.38 2.89 5.00
N GLY A 391 15.91 1.77 4.43
CA GLY A 391 16.43 1.24 3.16
C GLY A 391 16.24 2.21 1.99
N ILE A 392 15.08 2.85 1.90
CA ILE A 392 14.78 3.86 0.86
C ILE A 392 15.64 5.12 1.06
N LEU A 393 15.73 5.64 2.28
CA LEU A 393 16.52 6.84 2.57
C LEU A 393 18.03 6.59 2.37
N ALA A 394 18.55 5.45 2.87
CA ALA A 394 19.94 5.08 2.65
C ALA A 394 20.25 4.89 1.16
N GLY A 395 19.36 4.25 0.40
CA GLY A 395 19.48 4.15 -1.06
C GLY A 395 19.52 5.52 -1.74
N GLY A 396 18.64 6.44 -1.35
CA GLY A 396 18.62 7.81 -1.87
C GLY A 396 19.93 8.58 -1.59
N THR A 397 20.48 8.48 -0.38
CA THR A 397 21.76 9.11 -0.03
C THR A 397 22.93 8.53 -0.82
N LEU A 398 22.96 7.20 -1.02
CA LEU A 398 23.98 6.53 -1.83
C LEU A 398 23.88 6.95 -3.31
N LEU A 399 22.69 7.05 -3.88
CA LEU A 399 22.49 7.53 -5.26
C LEU A 399 22.92 8.99 -5.43
N TRP A 400 22.61 9.85 -4.49
CA TRP A 400 23.03 11.23 -4.49
C TRP A 400 24.57 11.35 -4.52
N ALA A 401 25.25 10.56 -3.66
CA ALA A 401 26.73 10.53 -3.60
C ALA A 401 27.40 10.01 -4.88
N MET A 402 26.72 9.18 -5.67
CA MET A 402 27.22 8.72 -6.97
C MET A 402 27.25 9.82 -8.05
N GLY A 403 26.55 10.92 -7.83
CA GLY A 403 26.55 12.10 -8.69
C GLY A 403 25.60 12.02 -9.89
N LEU A 404 25.53 13.14 -10.62
CA LEU A 404 24.52 13.42 -11.65
C LEU A 404 24.50 12.39 -12.79
N THR A 405 25.64 11.83 -13.17
CA THR A 405 25.72 10.82 -14.25
C THR A 405 24.91 9.56 -13.96
N SER A 406 24.87 9.13 -12.69
CA SER A 406 24.09 7.96 -12.27
C SER A 406 22.59 8.27 -12.27
N ILE A 407 22.22 9.47 -11.81
CA ILE A 407 20.83 9.94 -11.80
C ILE A 407 20.33 10.10 -13.25
N ALA A 408 21.12 10.69 -14.14
CA ALA A 408 20.79 10.82 -15.55
C ALA A 408 20.61 9.47 -16.25
N ALA A 409 21.43 8.47 -15.91
CA ALA A 409 21.31 7.13 -16.46
C ALA A 409 20.01 6.43 -15.98
N ILE A 410 19.64 6.61 -14.70
CA ILE A 410 18.37 6.11 -14.16
C ILE A 410 17.18 6.77 -14.87
N ALA A 411 17.22 8.11 -15.04
CA ALA A 411 16.21 8.83 -15.79
C ALA A 411 16.10 8.33 -17.25
N GLY A 412 17.25 8.05 -17.88
CA GLY A 412 17.30 7.44 -19.23
C GLY A 412 16.60 6.08 -19.29
N ILE A 413 16.79 5.23 -18.28
CA ILE A 413 16.09 3.94 -18.20
C ILE A 413 14.58 4.12 -17.97
N CYS A 414 14.19 5.06 -17.13
CA CYS A 414 12.77 5.39 -16.93
C CYS A 414 12.13 5.85 -18.24
N LEU A 415 12.84 6.65 -19.04
CA LEU A 415 12.37 7.08 -20.35
C LEU A 415 12.29 5.92 -21.36
N ILE A 416 13.32 5.08 -21.46
CA ILE A 416 13.35 3.93 -22.36
C ILE A 416 12.27 2.91 -21.95
N GLY A 417 12.18 2.59 -20.67
CA GLY A 417 11.19 1.66 -20.15
C GLY A 417 9.76 2.19 -20.30
N GLY A 418 9.55 3.47 -20.01
CA GLY A 418 8.26 4.14 -20.21
C GLY A 418 7.84 4.19 -21.68
N PHE A 419 8.79 4.48 -22.59
CA PHE A 419 8.56 4.45 -24.03
C PHE A 419 8.24 3.03 -24.52
N SER A 420 9.01 2.03 -24.10
CA SER A 420 8.75 0.62 -24.43
C SER A 420 7.37 0.18 -23.98
N TYR A 421 6.98 0.54 -22.77
CA TYR A 421 5.64 0.25 -22.26
C TYR A 421 4.55 0.99 -23.04
N ALA A 422 4.74 2.28 -23.34
CA ALA A 422 3.74 3.08 -24.07
C ALA A 422 3.51 2.57 -25.50
N VAL A 423 4.56 2.06 -26.15
CA VAL A 423 4.49 1.59 -27.54
C VAL A 423 3.99 0.14 -27.63
N TYR A 424 4.36 -0.71 -26.67
CA TYR A 424 4.06 -2.13 -26.74
C TYR A 424 3.21 -2.61 -25.56
N GLY A 425 3.70 -2.48 -24.32
CA GLY A 425 3.08 -3.08 -23.15
C GLY A 425 1.66 -2.60 -22.88
N ARG A 426 1.38 -1.30 -23.06
CA ARG A 426 0.06 -0.71 -22.83
C ARG A 426 -1.05 -1.32 -23.70
N HIS A 427 -0.72 -1.81 -24.88
CA HIS A 427 -1.69 -2.41 -25.81
C HIS A 427 -1.87 -3.91 -25.60
N GLN A 428 -0.98 -4.54 -24.82
CA GLN A 428 -0.97 -5.98 -24.63
C GLN A 428 -1.39 -6.42 -23.22
N THR A 429 -1.38 -5.48 -22.24
CA THR A 429 -1.69 -5.82 -20.84
C THR A 429 -2.74 -4.89 -20.27
N SER A 430 -3.81 -5.46 -19.69
CA SER A 430 -4.84 -4.75 -18.92
C SER A 430 -4.54 -4.68 -17.40
N ARG A 431 -3.45 -5.30 -16.95
CA ARG A 431 -3.08 -5.41 -15.53
C ARG A 431 -2.81 -4.06 -14.89
N LEU A 432 -3.26 -3.87 -13.65
CA LEU A 432 -3.11 -2.59 -12.91
C LEU A 432 -2.08 -2.64 -11.78
N GLY A 433 -1.74 -3.82 -11.28
CA GLY A 433 -0.99 -3.99 -10.04
C GLY A 433 -1.78 -3.55 -8.79
N VAL A 434 -1.31 -3.99 -7.64
CA VAL A 434 -2.03 -3.78 -6.36
C VAL A 434 -2.21 -2.28 -6.04
N ILE A 435 -1.21 -1.43 -6.34
CA ILE A 435 -1.31 0.02 -6.07
C ILE A 435 -2.38 0.70 -6.94
N GLY A 436 -2.60 0.22 -8.17
CA GLY A 436 -3.61 0.75 -9.08
C GLY A 436 -5.05 0.48 -8.62
N ARG A 437 -5.22 -0.53 -7.75
CA ARG A 437 -6.49 -0.89 -7.12
C ARG A 437 -6.74 -0.15 -5.80
N MET A 438 -5.80 0.71 -5.39
CA MET A 438 -5.93 1.55 -4.20
C MET A 438 -6.35 2.96 -4.62
N GLY A 439 -7.20 3.62 -3.82
CA GLY A 439 -7.61 5.01 -4.08
C GLY A 439 -9.02 5.14 -4.66
N LYS A 440 -9.21 6.01 -5.62
CA LYS A 440 -10.57 6.43 -6.05
C LYS A 440 -11.34 5.43 -6.92
N ARG A 441 -10.70 4.38 -7.46
CA ARG A 441 -11.35 3.34 -8.27
C ARG A 441 -12.38 3.91 -9.27
N THR A 442 -11.92 4.77 -10.16
CA THR A 442 -12.76 5.39 -11.19
C THR A 442 -13.34 4.38 -12.20
N ASP A 443 -12.74 3.21 -12.27
CA ASP A 443 -13.21 2.04 -13.03
C ASP A 443 -14.52 1.46 -12.52
N LEU A 444 -14.86 1.67 -11.22
CA LEU A 444 -16.08 1.16 -10.60
C LEU A 444 -17.14 2.25 -10.37
N VAL A 445 -16.75 3.53 -10.25
CA VAL A 445 -17.67 4.66 -9.93
C VAL A 445 -18.13 5.42 -11.19
N GLY A 446 -17.37 5.38 -12.28
CA GLY A 446 -17.77 6.00 -13.54
C GLY A 446 -18.57 5.03 -14.38
N GLY A 447 -19.83 5.30 -14.68
CA GLY A 447 -20.67 4.57 -15.64
C GLY A 447 -20.11 4.64 -17.08
N GLY A 448 -18.83 4.46 -17.25
CA GLY A 448 -18.13 4.40 -18.52
C GLY A 448 -18.36 3.04 -19.16
N ASN A 449 -18.97 3.05 -20.31
CA ASN A 449 -19.12 1.97 -21.28
C ASN A 449 -17.75 1.57 -21.88
N ASP A 450 -16.72 1.37 -21.05
CA ASP A 450 -15.50 0.65 -21.45
C ASP A 450 -15.75 -0.84 -21.25
N GLN A 451 -16.61 -1.37 -22.10
CA GLN A 451 -16.59 -2.78 -22.47
C GLN A 451 -15.27 -3.03 -23.23
N SER A 452 -14.16 -3.17 -22.53
CA SER A 452 -13.09 -4.00 -23.02
C SER A 452 -13.61 -5.45 -22.90
N GLU A 453 -13.99 -6.01 -24.03
CA GLU A 453 -14.48 -7.41 -24.20
C GLU A 453 -13.45 -8.46 -23.76
N ASP A 454 -12.27 -8.06 -23.29
CA ASP A 454 -11.17 -8.90 -22.81
C ASP A 454 -11.06 -9.00 -21.26
N ASP A 455 -11.98 -8.41 -20.50
CA ASP A 455 -12.09 -8.75 -19.08
C ASP A 455 -12.67 -10.18 -19.02
N GLU A 456 -11.79 -11.18 -18.81
CA GLU A 456 -12.19 -12.51 -18.36
C GLU A 456 -13.15 -12.30 -17.18
N SER A 457 -14.45 -12.24 -17.49
CA SER A 457 -15.48 -12.35 -16.47
C SER A 457 -15.16 -13.63 -15.70
N PRO A 458 -15.26 -13.64 -14.36
CA PRO A 458 -15.11 -14.87 -13.62
C PRO A 458 -16.00 -15.89 -14.32
N HIS A 459 -15.40 -16.86 -15.01
CA HIS A 459 -16.13 -17.96 -15.61
C HIS A 459 -17.06 -18.49 -14.49
N ASP A 460 -18.33 -18.60 -14.79
CA ASP A 460 -19.38 -19.26 -14.01
C ASP A 460 -20.17 -18.46 -12.97
N LEU A 461 -19.80 -17.25 -12.57
CA LEU A 461 -20.65 -16.48 -11.63
C LEU A 461 -22.02 -16.08 -12.22
N ASP A 462 -22.13 -15.86 -13.54
CA ASP A 462 -23.38 -15.38 -14.15
C ASP A 462 -24.42 -16.51 -14.34
N GLU A 463 -24.01 -17.81 -14.31
CA GLU A 463 -24.95 -18.94 -14.46
C GLU A 463 -25.41 -19.51 -13.11
N ASP A 464 -24.64 -19.38 -12.04
CA ASP A 464 -24.90 -20.01 -10.72
C ASP A 464 -25.42 -19.04 -9.64
N LEU A 465 -25.39 -17.70 -9.89
CA LEU A 465 -25.90 -16.75 -8.90
C LEU A 465 -27.43 -16.73 -8.89
N PRO A 466 -28.07 -16.64 -7.70
CA PRO A 466 -29.51 -16.42 -7.59
C PRO A 466 -29.92 -15.08 -8.21
N THR A 467 -31.16 -14.96 -8.59
CA THR A 467 -31.71 -13.72 -9.13
C THR A 467 -31.85 -12.61 -8.08
N GLU A 468 -32.01 -12.97 -6.81
CA GLU A 468 -32.14 -12.03 -5.67
C GLU A 468 -31.62 -12.67 -4.39
N ALA A 469 -30.92 -11.89 -3.56
CA ALA A 469 -30.57 -12.25 -2.20
C ALA A 469 -30.68 -11.02 -1.28
N ALA A 470 -31.25 -11.20 -0.10
CA ALA A 470 -31.40 -10.09 0.85
C ALA A 470 -30.06 -9.68 1.47
N VAL A 471 -29.18 -10.67 1.73
CA VAL A 471 -27.89 -10.46 2.38
C VAL A 471 -26.81 -11.20 1.62
N VAL A 472 -25.66 -10.56 1.45
CA VAL A 472 -24.44 -11.17 0.91
C VAL A 472 -23.37 -11.21 2.01
N VAL A 473 -22.81 -12.41 2.26
CA VAL A 473 -21.72 -12.61 3.21
C VAL A 473 -20.45 -13.04 2.47
N PRO A 474 -19.54 -12.12 2.12
CA PRO A 474 -18.29 -12.49 1.51
C PRO A 474 -17.32 -13.11 2.53
N LEU A 475 -16.77 -14.29 2.17
CA LEU A 475 -15.76 -15.00 2.94
C LEU A 475 -14.44 -15.07 2.16
N PHE A 476 -13.32 -14.89 2.87
CA PHE A 476 -11.97 -14.89 2.27
C PHE A 476 -11.10 -16.05 2.77
N GLY A 477 -11.70 -17.00 3.52
CA GLY A 477 -11.02 -18.14 4.13
C GLY A 477 -10.02 -17.77 5.25
N SER A 478 -10.15 -16.59 5.82
CA SER A 478 -9.29 -16.10 6.90
C SER A 478 -10.08 -15.55 8.08
N GLU A 479 -11.36 -15.70 8.06
CA GLU A 479 -12.30 -15.35 9.11
C GLU A 479 -12.03 -16.20 10.36
N ARG A 480 -12.22 -15.58 11.53
CA ARG A 480 -12.03 -16.26 12.81
C ARG A 480 -13.16 -17.25 13.08
N SER A 481 -14.38 -16.83 12.77
CA SER A 481 -15.61 -17.58 13.01
C SER A 481 -16.56 -17.35 11.82
N PRO A 482 -16.34 -18.03 10.67
CA PRO A 482 -17.18 -17.82 9.48
C PRO A 482 -18.62 -18.22 9.71
N GLU A 483 -18.89 -19.25 10.54
CA GLU A 483 -20.24 -19.68 10.91
C GLU A 483 -21.00 -18.56 11.63
N THR A 484 -20.41 -17.97 12.66
CA THR A 484 -21.04 -16.88 13.43
C THR A 484 -21.27 -15.62 12.57
N LEU A 485 -20.38 -15.38 11.58
CA LEU A 485 -20.59 -14.31 10.61
C LEU A 485 -21.80 -14.57 9.72
N VAL A 486 -21.97 -15.82 9.27
CA VAL A 486 -23.12 -16.25 8.46
C VAL A 486 -24.41 -16.24 9.30
N GLU A 487 -24.39 -16.69 10.57
CA GLU A 487 -25.50 -16.58 11.51
C GLU A 487 -25.96 -15.11 11.69
N MET A 488 -24.99 -14.18 11.82
CA MET A 488 -25.31 -12.74 11.87
C MET A 488 -25.93 -12.24 10.56
N GLY A 489 -25.45 -12.72 9.41
CA GLY A 489 -26.06 -12.45 8.10
C GLY A 489 -27.48 -13.00 8.01
N ALA A 490 -27.73 -14.20 8.50
CA ALA A 490 -29.06 -14.83 8.52
C ALA A 490 -30.03 -14.05 9.42
N ALA A 491 -29.57 -13.60 10.59
CA ALA A 491 -30.36 -12.72 11.47
C ALA A 491 -30.76 -11.42 10.75
N LEU A 492 -29.89 -10.81 9.95
CA LEU A 492 -30.21 -9.62 9.19
C LEU A 492 -31.09 -9.88 7.95
N ALA A 493 -31.11 -11.12 7.44
CA ALA A 493 -31.90 -11.51 6.26
C ALA A 493 -33.40 -11.67 6.50
N HIS A 494 -33.87 -11.75 7.73
CA HIS A 494 -35.29 -11.97 8.08
C HIS A 494 -35.92 -13.19 7.35
N HIS A 495 -35.29 -14.34 7.43
CA HIS A 495 -35.72 -15.58 6.73
C HIS A 495 -35.76 -15.47 5.19
N ARG A 496 -35.31 -14.35 4.62
CA ARG A 496 -35.10 -14.21 3.18
C ARG A 496 -33.81 -14.90 2.77
N LYS A 497 -33.56 -15.04 1.47
CA LYS A 497 -32.42 -15.74 0.92
C LYS A 497 -31.11 -15.03 1.30
N LEU A 498 -30.14 -15.85 1.79
CA LEU A 498 -28.79 -15.42 2.14
C LEU A 498 -27.79 -16.01 1.13
N GLU A 499 -26.98 -15.18 0.55
CA GLU A 499 -25.87 -15.59 -0.31
C GLU A 499 -24.54 -15.56 0.45
N VAL A 500 -23.87 -16.71 0.55
CA VAL A 500 -22.50 -16.79 1.08
C VAL A 500 -21.54 -16.93 -0.08
N LEU A 501 -20.75 -15.91 -0.32
CA LEU A 501 -19.80 -15.85 -1.43
C LEU A 501 -18.37 -16.07 -0.94
N HIS A 502 -17.80 -17.26 -1.17
CA HIS A 502 -16.40 -17.51 -0.88
C HIS A 502 -15.51 -17.01 -2.01
N VAL A 503 -14.73 -15.95 -1.76
CA VAL A 503 -13.88 -15.31 -2.77
C VAL A 503 -12.42 -15.67 -2.53
N THR A 504 -11.81 -16.41 -3.45
CA THR A 504 -10.37 -16.68 -3.46
C THR A 504 -9.66 -15.66 -4.32
N GLU A 505 -8.91 -14.74 -3.68
CA GLU A 505 -8.12 -13.75 -4.40
C GLU A 505 -6.80 -14.35 -4.86
N VAL A 506 -6.51 -14.19 -6.16
CA VAL A 506 -5.26 -14.62 -6.79
C VAL A 506 -4.55 -13.46 -7.50
N PRO A 507 -3.21 -13.50 -7.63
CA PRO A 507 -2.48 -12.47 -8.39
C PRO A 507 -2.88 -12.49 -9.87
N GLU A 508 -2.88 -11.33 -10.55
CA GLU A 508 -3.24 -11.15 -11.96
C GLU A 508 -2.45 -12.03 -12.95
N GLN A 509 -1.31 -12.57 -12.54
CA GLN A 509 -0.46 -13.44 -13.37
C GLN A 509 -0.85 -14.93 -13.30
N MET A 510 -1.84 -15.29 -12.49
CA MET A 510 -2.37 -16.66 -12.40
C MET A 510 -3.65 -16.76 -13.23
N TYR A 511 -3.79 -17.83 -14.00
CA TYR A 511 -5.05 -18.11 -14.70
C TYR A 511 -6.10 -18.57 -13.70
N LEU A 512 -7.29 -17.98 -13.75
CA LEU A 512 -8.39 -18.29 -12.82
C LEU A 512 -8.80 -19.77 -12.89
N ALA A 513 -8.83 -20.34 -14.09
CA ALA A 513 -9.18 -21.75 -14.33
C ALA A 513 -8.24 -22.76 -13.65
N ASP A 514 -6.96 -22.43 -13.47
CA ASP A 514 -5.97 -23.33 -12.84
C ASP A 514 -6.19 -23.48 -11.30
N VAL A 515 -7.02 -22.63 -10.69
CA VAL A 515 -7.20 -22.55 -9.23
C VAL A 515 -8.55 -23.16 -8.79
N LEU A 516 -9.54 -23.18 -9.66
CA LEU A 516 -10.90 -23.68 -9.35
C LEU A 516 -10.95 -25.18 -9.00
N GLU A 517 -10.01 -26.00 -9.49
CA GLU A 517 -10.08 -27.47 -9.34
C GLU A 517 -9.61 -28.03 -7.97
N GLU A 518 -8.97 -27.26 -7.07
CA GLU A 518 -8.25 -27.83 -5.92
C GLU A 518 -8.49 -27.14 -4.54
N ASP A 519 -9.53 -26.34 -4.35
CA ASP A 519 -9.73 -25.67 -3.05
C ASP A 519 -10.45 -26.57 -2.01
N HIS A 520 -9.71 -27.51 -1.43
CA HIS A 520 -10.20 -28.37 -0.34
C HIS A 520 -10.67 -27.58 0.90
N LEU A 521 -10.15 -26.36 1.12
CA LEU A 521 -10.56 -25.51 2.24
C LEU A 521 -11.95 -24.95 2.00
N SER A 522 -12.25 -24.53 0.78
CA SER A 522 -13.59 -24.05 0.41
C SER A 522 -14.65 -25.15 0.56
N ILE A 523 -14.33 -26.37 0.11
CA ILE A 523 -15.23 -27.52 0.26
C ILE A 523 -15.50 -27.84 1.74
N ALA A 524 -14.48 -27.81 2.59
CA ALA A 524 -14.64 -28.04 4.02
C ALA A 524 -15.47 -26.94 4.68
N LEU A 525 -15.25 -25.68 4.30
CA LEU A 525 -16.01 -24.53 4.80
C LEU A 525 -17.47 -24.59 4.35
N SER A 526 -17.73 -24.91 3.08
CA SER A 526 -19.07 -25.10 2.54
C SER A 526 -19.87 -26.13 3.34
N ARG A 527 -19.26 -27.29 3.63
CA ARG A 527 -19.93 -28.35 4.42
C ARG A 527 -20.30 -27.86 5.83
N ARG A 528 -19.43 -27.14 6.50
CA ARG A 528 -19.67 -26.61 7.85
C ARG A 528 -20.81 -25.61 7.86
N ILE A 529 -20.82 -24.69 6.86
CA ILE A 529 -21.86 -23.68 6.73
C ILE A 529 -23.22 -24.32 6.39
N HIS A 530 -23.26 -25.34 5.51
CA HIS A 530 -24.52 -26.03 5.21
C HIS A 530 -25.08 -26.77 6.42
N VAL A 531 -24.23 -27.45 7.22
CA VAL A 531 -24.69 -28.10 8.47
C VAL A 531 -25.29 -27.09 9.44
N MET A 532 -24.63 -25.93 9.60
CA MET A 532 -25.17 -24.86 10.45
C MET A 532 -26.49 -24.32 9.90
N ALA A 533 -26.60 -24.14 8.59
CA ALA A 533 -27.83 -23.64 7.94
C ALA A 533 -29.01 -24.61 8.09
N GLU A 534 -28.74 -25.94 8.04
CA GLU A 534 -29.76 -26.98 8.29
C GLU A 534 -30.18 -26.99 9.75
N GLU A 535 -29.24 -26.79 10.72
CA GLU A 535 -29.55 -26.76 12.16
C GLU A 535 -30.37 -25.52 12.55
N GLU A 536 -30.15 -24.38 11.92
CA GLU A 536 -30.78 -23.08 12.22
C GLU A 536 -31.96 -22.73 11.28
N ASP A 537 -32.34 -23.62 10.34
CA ASP A 537 -33.37 -23.38 9.33
C ASP A 537 -33.15 -22.11 8.49
N VAL A 538 -31.90 -21.91 8.05
CA VAL A 538 -31.50 -20.74 7.27
C VAL A 538 -31.58 -21.03 5.77
N ASN A 539 -32.30 -20.20 5.01
CA ASN A 539 -32.35 -20.27 3.56
C ASN A 539 -31.07 -19.69 2.94
N LEU A 540 -30.05 -20.55 2.73
CA LEU A 540 -28.72 -20.20 2.34
C LEU A 540 -28.31 -20.80 1.00
N GLU A 541 -27.61 -20.02 0.18
CA GLU A 541 -26.87 -20.49 -0.98
C GLU A 541 -25.39 -20.20 -0.80
N TYR A 542 -24.51 -21.16 -1.15
CA TYR A 542 -23.07 -21.03 -1.00
C TYR A 542 -22.38 -21.15 -2.35
N ASN A 543 -21.77 -20.06 -2.79
CA ASN A 543 -21.07 -19.99 -4.06
C ASN A 543 -19.57 -19.68 -3.86
N THR A 544 -18.74 -20.23 -4.76
CA THR A 544 -17.29 -20.03 -4.73
C THR A 544 -16.84 -19.34 -6.00
N THR A 545 -15.97 -18.35 -5.86
CA THR A 545 -15.38 -17.66 -7.01
C THR A 545 -13.90 -17.39 -6.81
N VAL A 546 -13.16 -17.40 -7.91
CA VAL A 546 -11.76 -16.99 -7.94
C VAL A 546 -11.68 -15.64 -8.65
N SER A 547 -11.03 -14.67 -8.05
CA SER A 547 -10.96 -13.33 -8.60
C SER A 547 -9.58 -12.71 -8.46
N HIS A 548 -9.21 -11.89 -9.44
CA HIS A 548 -8.05 -11.01 -9.34
C HIS A 548 -8.36 -9.75 -8.51
N ASP A 549 -9.64 -9.34 -8.45
CA ASP A 549 -10.10 -8.12 -7.78
C ASP A 549 -11.35 -8.38 -6.94
N VAL A 550 -11.11 -8.68 -5.67
CA VAL A 550 -12.16 -8.99 -4.69
C VAL A 550 -13.18 -7.87 -4.54
N VAL A 551 -12.74 -6.62 -4.60
CA VAL A 551 -13.63 -5.46 -4.44
C VAL A 551 -14.58 -5.34 -5.62
N LYS A 552 -14.06 -5.49 -6.85
CA LYS A 552 -14.88 -5.49 -8.07
C LYS A 552 -15.91 -6.62 -8.02
N THR A 553 -15.48 -7.82 -7.61
CA THR A 553 -16.36 -8.98 -7.50
C THR A 553 -17.49 -8.78 -6.50
N ILE A 554 -17.17 -8.36 -5.26
CA ILE A 554 -18.20 -8.14 -4.23
C ILE A 554 -19.14 -7.01 -4.62
N HIS A 555 -18.61 -5.91 -5.18
CA HIS A 555 -19.42 -4.79 -5.63
C HIS A 555 -20.38 -5.21 -6.76
N LYS A 556 -19.88 -5.96 -7.76
CA LYS A 556 -20.69 -6.50 -8.86
C LYS A 556 -21.80 -7.44 -8.35
N VAL A 557 -21.45 -8.37 -7.45
CA VAL A 557 -22.42 -9.31 -6.88
C VAL A 557 -23.47 -8.60 -6.04
N ALA A 558 -23.07 -7.62 -5.20
CA ALA A 558 -24.00 -6.83 -4.41
C ALA A 558 -24.98 -6.03 -5.27
N ASP A 559 -24.51 -5.50 -6.40
CA ASP A 559 -25.33 -4.75 -7.37
C ASP A 559 -26.26 -5.68 -8.16
N GLN A 560 -25.77 -6.80 -8.66
CA GLN A 560 -26.56 -7.77 -9.44
C GLN A 560 -27.69 -8.41 -8.62
N LEU A 561 -27.40 -8.76 -7.35
CA LEU A 561 -28.38 -9.39 -6.46
C LEU A 561 -29.33 -8.38 -5.80
N HIS A 562 -29.13 -7.08 -6.03
CA HIS A 562 -29.88 -5.99 -5.38
C HIS A 562 -30.01 -6.21 -3.87
N CYS A 563 -28.90 -6.65 -3.22
CA CYS A 563 -28.91 -7.02 -1.81
C CYS A 563 -29.18 -5.79 -0.93
N GLU A 564 -29.85 -6.03 0.19
CA GLU A 564 -30.09 -4.99 1.21
C GLU A 564 -28.88 -4.83 2.12
N TRP A 565 -28.14 -5.91 2.34
CA TRP A 565 -27.00 -5.95 3.24
C TRP A 565 -25.79 -6.69 2.66
N VAL A 566 -24.61 -6.16 2.96
CA VAL A 566 -23.35 -6.91 2.92
C VAL A 566 -22.82 -7.03 4.34
N VAL A 567 -22.52 -8.27 4.78
CA VAL A 567 -22.02 -8.54 6.13
C VAL A 567 -20.58 -9.03 6.08
N MET A 568 -19.66 -8.32 6.72
CA MET A 568 -18.23 -8.62 6.66
C MET A 568 -17.63 -8.75 8.07
N GLU A 569 -16.58 -9.60 8.22
CA GLU A 569 -15.85 -9.64 9.47
C GLU A 569 -14.99 -8.37 9.67
N SER A 570 -14.96 -7.84 10.88
CA SER A 570 -14.05 -6.77 11.30
C SER A 570 -12.62 -7.27 11.37
N ALA A 571 -11.90 -7.23 10.27
CA ALA A 571 -10.49 -7.57 10.23
C ALA A 571 -9.66 -6.51 10.97
N SER A 572 -9.21 -6.81 12.18
CA SER A 572 -8.56 -5.88 13.13
C SER A 572 -7.27 -5.20 12.64
N ARG A 573 -6.72 -5.62 11.51
CA ARG A 573 -5.52 -5.02 10.87
C ARG A 573 -5.62 -4.84 9.35
N ARG A 574 -6.55 -5.50 8.65
CA ARG A 574 -6.58 -5.54 7.18
C ARG A 574 -7.27 -4.35 6.52
N THR A 575 -8.11 -3.62 7.25
CA THR A 575 -8.77 -2.41 6.75
C THR A 575 -7.96 -1.12 6.94
N LYS A 576 -6.79 -1.19 7.61
CA LYS A 576 -5.99 -0.02 8.01
C LYS A 576 -4.63 -0.02 7.31
N GLY A 577 -4.57 0.58 6.10
CA GLY A 577 -3.33 1.09 5.55
C GLY A 577 -2.92 2.39 6.28
N ILE A 578 -1.63 2.53 6.60
CA ILE A 578 -1.12 3.75 7.25
C ILE A 578 -1.23 4.96 6.32
N THR A 579 -1.11 4.76 5.01
CA THR A 579 -0.96 5.85 4.04
C THR A 579 -2.06 5.93 3.00
N PHE A 580 -2.70 4.82 2.63
CA PHE A 580 -3.71 4.77 1.57
C PHE A 580 -4.97 4.04 2.04
N GLN A 581 -6.12 4.43 1.49
CA GLN A 581 -7.35 3.66 1.63
C GLN A 581 -7.14 2.32 0.91
N ASN A 582 -7.19 1.22 1.66
CA ASN A 582 -7.04 -0.10 1.06
C ASN A 582 -8.31 -0.50 0.29
N GLN A 583 -8.23 -1.59 -0.45
CA GLN A 583 -9.32 -2.10 -1.28
C GLN A 583 -10.62 -2.30 -0.46
N LEU A 584 -10.55 -2.95 0.70
CA LEU A 584 -11.72 -3.18 1.56
C LEU A 584 -12.27 -1.90 2.18
N GLY A 585 -11.40 -0.93 2.50
CA GLY A 585 -11.84 0.39 2.96
C GLY A 585 -12.57 1.17 1.87
N TRP A 586 -12.18 1.02 0.60
CA TRP A 586 -12.90 1.58 -0.53
C TRP A 586 -14.29 0.93 -0.67
N LEU A 587 -14.37 -0.39 -0.60
CA LEU A 587 -15.64 -1.12 -0.65
C LEU A 587 -16.62 -0.64 0.44
N GLN A 588 -16.11 -0.48 1.67
CA GLN A 588 -16.91 0.05 2.79
C GLN A 588 -17.54 1.42 2.51
N ASP A 589 -16.91 2.23 1.66
CA ASP A 589 -17.39 3.59 1.35
C ASP A 589 -18.29 3.66 0.11
N HIS A 590 -18.30 2.61 -0.76
CA HIS A 590 -18.95 2.67 -2.08
C HIS A 590 -19.92 1.53 -2.37
N LEU A 591 -20.31 0.73 -1.35
CA LEU A 591 -21.34 -0.28 -1.52
C LEU A 591 -22.71 0.37 -1.81
N PRO A 592 -23.51 -0.20 -2.73
CA PRO A 592 -24.86 0.30 -3.05
C PRO A 592 -25.90 -0.07 -1.98
N CYS A 593 -25.54 -0.91 -1.02
CA CYS A 593 -26.42 -1.44 0.03
C CYS A 593 -25.87 -1.16 1.43
N ASN A 594 -26.63 -1.49 2.46
CA ASN A 594 -26.18 -1.36 3.85
C ASN A 594 -24.99 -2.27 4.15
N LEU A 595 -24.04 -1.79 4.91
CA LEU A 595 -22.89 -2.56 5.34
C LEU A 595 -22.96 -2.82 6.84
N ALA A 596 -22.85 -4.10 7.23
CA ALA A 596 -22.66 -4.54 8.58
C ALA A 596 -21.25 -5.14 8.73
N VAL A 597 -20.48 -4.64 9.71
CA VAL A 597 -19.16 -5.18 10.01
C VAL A 597 -19.16 -5.75 11.42
N PHE A 598 -18.98 -7.05 11.49
CA PHE A 598 -19.06 -7.83 12.70
C PHE A 598 -17.69 -8.21 13.24
N LYS A 599 -17.47 -7.95 14.53
CA LYS A 599 -16.32 -8.47 15.29
C LYS A 599 -16.82 -9.52 16.25
N ASP A 600 -16.47 -10.76 16.06
CA ASP A 600 -16.75 -11.82 17.03
C ASP A 600 -15.77 -11.76 18.23
N ALA A 601 -16.32 -11.75 19.44
CA ALA A 601 -15.58 -11.90 20.70
C ALA A 601 -15.69 -13.32 21.30
N GLY A 602 -16.31 -14.27 20.57
CA GLY A 602 -16.54 -15.65 21.04
C GLY A 602 -17.81 -15.80 21.90
N VAL A 603 -18.73 -14.85 21.81
CA VAL A 603 -20.02 -14.91 22.50
C VAL A 603 -20.94 -15.87 21.74
N ARG A 604 -21.41 -16.92 22.43
CA ARG A 604 -22.21 -17.98 21.82
C ARG A 604 -23.72 -17.69 21.80
N TYR A 605 -24.20 -16.87 22.74
CA TYR A 605 -25.60 -16.50 22.85
C TYR A 605 -25.73 -15.01 23.14
N ILE A 606 -26.48 -14.30 22.34
CA ILE A 606 -26.74 -12.87 22.51
C ILE A 606 -27.99 -12.72 23.35
N ARG A 607 -27.84 -12.29 24.61
CA ARG A 607 -28.92 -12.05 25.58
C ARG A 607 -29.07 -10.58 25.97
N LYS A 608 -27.97 -9.81 25.82
CA LYS A 608 -27.93 -8.40 26.16
C LYS A 608 -27.26 -7.60 25.09
N ILE A 609 -27.99 -6.66 24.52
CA ILE A 609 -27.51 -5.79 23.45
C ILE A 609 -27.33 -4.38 24.00
N LEU A 610 -26.15 -3.80 23.80
CA LEU A 610 -25.86 -2.39 24.08
C LEU A 610 -25.88 -1.61 22.78
N VAL A 611 -26.68 -0.56 22.71
CA VAL A 611 -26.72 0.35 21.56
C VAL A 611 -25.95 1.61 21.91
N PHE A 612 -25.00 1.96 21.08
CA PHE A 612 -24.30 3.24 21.13
C PHE A 612 -24.65 4.03 19.88
N ALA A 613 -25.64 4.91 20.01
CA ALA A 613 -26.12 5.80 18.96
C ALA A 613 -25.64 7.22 19.22
N GLU A 614 -24.99 7.81 18.21
CA GLU A 614 -24.60 9.22 18.18
C GLU A 614 -25.40 9.91 17.07
N PRO A 615 -25.76 11.20 17.21
CA PRO A 615 -26.44 11.93 16.14
C PRO A 615 -25.66 11.82 14.82
N GLY A 616 -26.28 11.21 13.82
CA GLY A 616 -25.60 10.99 12.55
C GLY A 616 -26.43 10.25 11.50
N PRO A 617 -25.88 10.03 10.30
CA PRO A 617 -26.64 9.44 9.19
C PRO A 617 -26.97 7.94 9.38
N HIS A 618 -26.39 7.29 10.40
CA HIS A 618 -26.54 5.85 10.63
C HIS A 618 -27.43 5.50 11.83
N ASP A 619 -27.87 6.49 12.59
CA ASP A 619 -28.58 6.28 13.86
C ASP A 619 -29.92 5.53 13.70
N SER A 620 -30.73 5.87 12.70
CA SER A 620 -31.98 5.15 12.44
C SER A 620 -31.71 3.68 12.08
N LEU A 621 -30.71 3.41 11.23
CA LEU A 621 -30.31 2.04 10.87
C LEU A 621 -29.80 1.26 12.08
N VAL A 622 -29.02 1.90 12.95
CA VAL A 622 -28.50 1.28 14.18
C VAL A 622 -29.65 0.88 15.10
N VAL A 623 -30.62 1.77 15.31
CA VAL A 623 -31.74 1.52 16.21
C VAL A 623 -32.70 0.45 15.69
N THR A 624 -33.10 0.54 14.41
CA THR A 624 -34.00 -0.44 13.81
C THR A 624 -33.36 -1.83 13.71
N THR A 625 -32.06 -1.90 13.40
CA THR A 625 -31.35 -3.19 13.39
C THR A 625 -31.18 -3.75 14.79
N ALA A 626 -30.90 -2.92 15.81
CA ALA A 626 -30.77 -3.37 17.18
C ALA A 626 -32.08 -3.90 17.74
N ASP A 627 -33.20 -3.23 17.45
CA ASP A 627 -34.55 -3.67 17.84
C ASP A 627 -34.90 -5.01 17.20
N HIS A 628 -34.61 -5.15 15.91
CA HIS A 628 -34.82 -6.39 15.18
C HIS A 628 -33.98 -7.56 15.72
N LEU A 629 -32.67 -7.35 15.95
CA LEU A 629 -31.81 -8.39 16.53
C LEU A 629 -32.24 -8.75 17.96
N ALA A 630 -32.74 -7.77 18.75
CA ALA A 630 -33.31 -8.03 20.07
C ALA A 630 -34.54 -8.95 20.00
N ASP A 631 -35.38 -8.81 18.99
CA ASP A 631 -36.55 -9.69 18.79
C ASP A 631 -36.13 -11.12 18.40
N ILE A 632 -35.19 -11.27 17.46
CA ILE A 632 -34.68 -12.58 17.01
C ILE A 632 -34.04 -13.35 18.17
N TYR A 633 -33.10 -12.72 18.87
CA TYR A 633 -32.35 -13.36 19.95
C TYR A 633 -33.08 -13.35 21.29
N LYS A 634 -34.25 -12.74 21.37
CA LYS A 634 -35.00 -12.51 22.63
C LYS A 634 -34.11 -11.82 23.68
N ALA A 635 -33.35 -10.83 23.25
CA ALA A 635 -32.34 -10.15 24.03
C ALA A 635 -32.87 -8.87 24.69
N GLU A 636 -32.33 -8.56 25.89
CA GLU A 636 -32.56 -7.26 26.55
C GLU A 636 -31.82 -6.14 25.77
N LEU A 637 -32.54 -5.07 25.42
CA LEU A 637 -32.01 -3.94 24.64
C LEU A 637 -31.76 -2.74 25.56
N SER A 638 -30.51 -2.26 25.61
CA SER A 638 -30.11 -1.10 26.41
C SER A 638 -29.39 -0.06 25.57
N PHE A 639 -29.70 1.22 25.79
CA PHE A 639 -29.07 2.35 25.11
C PHE A 639 -28.03 2.99 26.03
N ALA A 640 -26.80 3.17 25.52
CA ALA A 640 -25.75 3.88 26.21
C ALA A 640 -25.96 5.39 26.11
N CYS A 641 -26.06 6.07 27.25
CA CYS A 641 -26.06 7.53 27.35
C CYS A 641 -24.88 7.97 28.19
N PHE A 642 -23.87 8.63 27.56
CA PHE A 642 -22.72 9.12 28.29
C PHE A 642 -22.98 10.54 28.83
N ILE A 643 -22.72 10.73 30.11
CA ILE A 643 -22.84 12.00 30.82
C ILE A 643 -21.44 12.38 31.32
N ASP A 644 -20.86 13.44 30.78
CA ASP A 644 -19.61 13.99 31.29
C ASP A 644 -19.87 14.77 32.57
N GLU A 645 -19.11 14.49 33.64
CA GLU A 645 -19.26 15.20 34.93
C GLU A 645 -18.88 16.69 34.82
N ASN A 646 -18.16 17.10 33.78
CA ASN A 646 -17.74 18.47 33.52
C ASN A 646 -18.60 19.18 32.47
N GLU A 647 -19.61 18.51 31.89
CA GLU A 647 -20.48 19.06 30.85
C GLU A 647 -21.60 19.91 31.47
N GLU A 648 -22.00 20.97 30.77
CA GLU A 648 -23.15 21.78 31.22
C GLU A 648 -24.42 20.92 31.31
N PRO A 649 -25.26 21.11 32.35
CA PRO A 649 -26.45 20.31 32.59
C PRO A 649 -27.41 20.26 31.35
N LEU A 650 -27.41 21.33 30.56
CA LEU A 650 -28.26 21.46 29.37
C LEU A 650 -27.85 20.47 28.27
N ASN A 651 -26.54 20.29 28.03
CA ASN A 651 -26.01 19.38 27.01
C ASN A 651 -26.24 17.92 27.41
N SER A 652 -26.05 17.61 28.67
CA SER A 652 -26.34 16.28 29.22
C SER A 652 -27.81 15.92 29.10
N GLN A 653 -28.71 16.90 29.28
CA GLN A 653 -30.15 16.72 29.10
C GLN A 653 -30.49 16.48 27.61
N ALA A 654 -29.93 17.28 26.70
CA ALA A 654 -30.16 17.11 25.25
C ALA A 654 -29.72 15.73 24.73
N LYS A 655 -28.62 15.18 25.25
CA LYS A 655 -28.17 13.82 24.92
C LYS A 655 -29.14 12.76 25.45
N ALA A 656 -29.64 12.93 26.67
CA ALA A 656 -30.63 12.02 27.25
C ALA A 656 -31.94 12.05 26.47
N ASP A 657 -32.45 13.25 26.14
CA ASP A 657 -33.65 13.44 25.36
C ASP A 657 -33.53 12.82 23.95
N TYR A 658 -32.35 12.94 23.31
CA TYR A 658 -32.06 12.28 22.05
C TYR A 658 -32.12 10.75 22.13
N VAL A 659 -31.49 10.16 23.15
CA VAL A 659 -31.53 8.70 23.37
C VAL A 659 -32.97 8.25 23.65
N ASP A 660 -33.77 9.03 24.41
CA ASP A 660 -35.17 8.69 24.68
C ASP A 660 -36.03 8.77 23.41
N GLN A 661 -35.78 9.73 22.49
CA GLN A 661 -36.45 9.78 21.19
C GLN A 661 -36.09 8.54 20.32
N LEU A 662 -34.83 8.11 20.33
CA LEU A 662 -34.45 6.91 19.59
C LEU A 662 -35.12 5.65 20.15
N ARG A 663 -35.31 5.57 21.48
CA ARG A 663 -35.99 4.46 22.13
C ARG A 663 -37.47 4.36 21.72
N GLU A 664 -38.11 5.48 21.46
CA GLU A 664 -39.52 5.52 20.97
C GLU A 664 -39.68 4.86 19.59
N LEU A 665 -38.59 4.70 18.83
CA LEU A 665 -38.59 3.98 17.55
C LEU A 665 -38.57 2.47 17.71
N CYS A 666 -38.26 1.94 18.89
CA CYS A 666 -38.19 0.52 19.16
C CYS A 666 -39.53 -0.08 19.56
N VAL A 667 -39.83 -1.27 19.06
CA VAL A 667 -41.03 -2.05 19.45
C VAL A 667 -40.76 -2.82 20.75
N ASN A 668 -39.53 -3.28 20.92
CA ASN A 668 -39.12 -4.01 22.10
C ASN A 668 -38.92 -3.10 23.33
N LYS A 669 -39.05 -3.68 24.51
CA LYS A 669 -38.77 -2.94 25.75
C LYS A 669 -37.29 -2.55 25.84
N THR A 670 -37.03 -1.28 26.01
CA THR A 670 -35.68 -0.72 26.06
C THR A 670 -35.39 -0.08 27.43
N GLU A 671 -34.09 -0.10 27.81
CA GLU A 671 -33.58 0.60 29.00
C GLU A 671 -32.49 1.59 28.63
N THR A 672 -32.42 2.74 29.33
CA THR A 672 -31.32 3.70 29.16
C THR A 672 -30.27 3.48 30.24
N MET A 673 -29.05 3.14 29.84
CA MET A 673 -27.90 2.99 30.72
C MET A 673 -27.08 4.29 30.77
N LYS A 674 -27.16 5.02 31.89
CA LYS A 674 -26.34 6.21 32.09
C LYS A 674 -24.90 5.78 32.43
N LEU A 675 -23.96 6.26 31.64
CA LEU A 675 -22.52 6.00 31.79
C LEU A 675 -21.82 7.28 32.21
N SER A 676 -20.87 7.17 33.15
CA SER A 676 -20.01 8.28 33.55
C SER A 676 -18.55 7.84 33.54
N GLY A 677 -17.63 8.72 33.24
CA GLY A 677 -16.20 8.41 33.20
C GLY A 677 -15.36 9.57 32.67
N SER A 678 -14.06 9.35 32.59
CA SER A 678 -13.11 10.36 32.09
C SER A 678 -13.22 10.63 30.58
N THR A 679 -13.70 9.66 29.83
CA THR A 679 -14.00 9.77 28.38
C THR A 679 -15.12 8.79 28.04
N GLU A 680 -15.96 9.16 27.07
CA GLU A 680 -17.07 8.35 26.56
C GLU A 680 -16.64 6.94 26.14
N ILE A 681 -15.56 6.86 25.38
CA ILE A 681 -15.03 5.58 24.86
C ILE A 681 -14.64 4.62 26.00
N LEU A 682 -13.99 5.10 27.06
CA LEU A 682 -13.60 4.27 28.20
C LEU A 682 -14.81 3.83 29.03
N ALA A 683 -15.83 4.70 29.14
CA ALA A 683 -17.06 4.37 29.84
C ALA A 683 -17.84 3.26 29.10
N ILE A 684 -17.95 3.37 27.77
CA ILE A 684 -18.60 2.36 26.94
C ILE A 684 -17.77 1.06 26.90
N GLU A 685 -16.45 1.14 26.76
CA GLU A 685 -15.53 -0.02 26.81
C GLU A 685 -15.80 -0.84 28.09
N LYS A 686 -15.85 -0.18 29.24
CA LYS A 686 -16.14 -0.84 30.52
C LYS A 686 -17.56 -1.41 30.61
N ALA A 687 -18.54 -0.73 30.00
CA ALA A 687 -19.92 -1.22 29.96
C ALA A 687 -20.04 -2.51 29.16
N THR A 688 -19.23 -2.70 28.11
CA THR A 688 -19.26 -3.90 27.25
C THR A 688 -18.97 -5.20 27.99
N GLU A 689 -18.36 -5.15 29.18
CA GLU A 689 -18.14 -6.35 30.03
C GLU A 689 -19.45 -7.00 30.50
N LYS A 690 -20.58 -6.29 30.47
CA LYS A 690 -21.89 -6.74 30.95
C LYS A 690 -22.84 -7.11 29.81
N PHE A 691 -22.42 -6.95 28.58
CA PHE A 691 -23.22 -7.15 27.39
C PHE A 691 -22.61 -8.22 26.47
N ASP A 692 -23.40 -8.76 25.57
CA ASP A 692 -22.99 -9.79 24.62
C ASP A 692 -22.69 -9.20 23.25
N LEU A 693 -23.43 -8.14 22.87
CA LEU A 693 -23.28 -7.45 21.60
C LEU A 693 -23.37 -5.93 21.79
N LEU A 694 -22.41 -5.21 21.21
CA LEU A 694 -22.44 -3.75 21.07
C LEU A 694 -22.81 -3.39 19.62
N ILE A 695 -23.86 -2.61 19.42
CA ILE A 695 -24.26 -2.10 18.09
C ILE A 695 -24.02 -0.60 18.04
N MET A 696 -23.37 -0.12 16.97
CA MET A 696 -23.03 1.29 16.77
C MET A 696 -22.96 1.67 15.30
N GLY A 697 -23.07 2.97 15.00
CA GLY A 697 -22.87 3.50 13.65
C GLY A 697 -21.39 3.46 13.24
N ALA A 698 -21.15 3.38 11.93
CA ALA A 698 -19.81 3.37 11.34
C ALA A 698 -18.97 4.58 11.81
N PRO A 699 -17.63 4.42 11.87
CA PRO A 699 -16.74 5.53 12.18
C PRO A 699 -16.81 6.61 11.08
N PRO A 700 -16.60 7.90 11.45
CA PRO A 700 -16.63 8.99 10.49
C PRO A 700 -15.53 8.86 9.43
N PRO A 701 -15.65 9.59 8.28
CA PRO A 701 -14.63 9.61 7.23
C PRO A 701 -13.24 9.94 7.79
N ARG A 702 -12.22 9.23 7.31
CA ARG A 702 -10.88 9.28 7.90
C ARG A 702 -10.10 10.51 7.45
N THR A 703 -9.71 11.36 8.38
CA THR A 703 -8.68 12.41 8.23
C THR A 703 -7.26 11.81 8.30
N LEU A 704 -6.23 12.60 7.96
CA LEU A 704 -4.83 12.12 8.01
C LEU A 704 -4.42 11.68 9.43
N SER A 705 -4.87 12.38 10.47
CA SER A 705 -4.63 12.04 11.87
C SER A 705 -5.32 10.73 12.29
N THR A 706 -6.57 10.54 11.88
CA THR A 706 -7.33 9.32 12.20
C THR A 706 -6.86 8.11 11.39
N ARG A 707 -6.20 8.33 10.24
CA ARG A 707 -5.49 7.26 9.52
C ARG A 707 -4.28 6.73 10.30
N LEU A 708 -3.53 7.60 10.94
CA LEU A 708 -2.33 7.22 11.70
C LEU A 708 -2.66 6.59 13.07
N PHE A 709 -3.64 7.14 13.80
CA PHE A 709 -3.94 6.76 15.18
C PHE A 709 -5.23 5.94 15.33
N GLY A 710 -6.05 5.84 14.29
CA GLY A 710 -7.39 5.23 14.31
C GLY A 710 -8.44 6.21 14.84
N THR A 711 -9.71 5.89 14.59
CA THR A 711 -10.84 6.64 15.16
C THR A 711 -11.14 6.14 16.59
N PRO A 712 -11.80 6.91 17.44
CA PRO A 712 -12.30 6.45 18.74
C PRO A 712 -13.14 5.16 18.64
N LYS A 713 -14.01 5.04 17.64
CA LYS A 713 -14.82 3.84 17.37
C LYS A 713 -13.98 2.62 16.97
N ASP A 714 -12.88 2.83 16.26
CA ASP A 714 -11.91 1.76 15.97
C ASP A 714 -11.24 1.22 17.24
N VAL A 715 -10.94 2.11 18.19
CA VAL A 715 -10.37 1.74 19.49
C VAL A 715 -11.39 0.95 20.28
N LEU A 716 -12.65 1.44 20.32
CA LEU A 716 -13.76 0.78 20.98
C LEU A 716 -14.00 -0.61 20.39
N THR A 717 -14.10 -0.74 19.06
CA THR A 717 -14.25 -2.05 18.39
C THR A 717 -13.14 -3.02 18.80
N ARG A 718 -11.90 -2.57 18.89
CA ARG A 718 -10.77 -3.43 19.23
C ARG A 718 -10.75 -3.88 20.68
N LYS A 719 -11.11 -2.98 21.62
CA LYS A 719 -10.99 -3.19 23.06
C LYS A 719 -12.24 -3.72 23.73
N SER A 720 -13.41 -3.65 23.10
CA SER A 720 -14.66 -4.18 23.63
C SER A 720 -14.55 -5.63 24.05
N ALA A 721 -15.09 -5.97 25.22
CA ALA A 721 -15.11 -7.32 25.77
C ALA A 721 -16.16 -8.20 25.08
N CYS A 722 -17.25 -7.62 24.56
CA CYS A 722 -18.30 -8.31 23.82
C CYS A 722 -18.09 -8.24 22.30
N SER A 723 -18.92 -8.97 21.56
CA SER A 723 -19.00 -8.87 20.09
C SER A 723 -19.46 -7.46 19.68
N VAL A 724 -19.01 -6.97 18.54
CA VAL A 724 -19.32 -5.61 18.05
C VAL A 724 -19.85 -5.67 16.63
N LEU A 725 -20.98 -5.03 16.41
CA LEU A 725 -21.58 -4.83 15.10
C LEU A 725 -21.64 -3.33 14.80
N TRP A 726 -20.90 -2.86 13.80
CA TRP A 726 -21.11 -1.49 13.33
C TRP A 726 -21.75 -1.46 11.95
N LEU A 727 -22.61 -0.46 11.76
CA LEU A 727 -23.52 -0.38 10.63
C LEU A 727 -23.29 0.90 9.85
N LYS A 728 -23.36 0.80 8.52
CA LYS A 728 -23.18 1.93 7.61
C LYS A 728 -24.28 1.95 6.55
N THR A 729 -24.93 3.08 6.39
CA THR A 729 -25.88 3.35 5.31
C THR A 729 -25.12 3.72 4.04
N PRO A 730 -25.54 3.27 2.83
CA PRO A 730 -24.89 3.63 1.56
C PRO A 730 -24.90 5.15 1.35
N THR A 731 -23.80 5.65 0.80
CA THR A 731 -23.64 7.09 0.54
C THR A 731 -24.63 7.59 -0.51
N GLU A 732 -25.00 6.74 -1.48
CA GLU A 732 -26.02 7.06 -2.49
C GLU A 732 -27.43 7.13 -1.92
N GLN A 733 -27.79 6.26 -0.97
CA GLN A 733 -29.08 6.37 -0.27
C GLN A 733 -29.14 7.61 0.63
N ILE A 734 -28.02 8.07 1.14
CA ILE A 734 -27.95 9.38 1.81
C ILE A 734 -28.17 10.50 0.79
N HIS A 735 -27.61 10.39 -0.40
CA HIS A 735 -27.86 11.31 -1.51
C HIS A 735 -29.25 11.10 -2.14
N ASP A 736 -29.76 9.86 -2.26
CA ASP A 736 -31.08 9.55 -2.79
C ASP A 736 -32.18 9.77 -1.78
N ALA A 737 -31.96 9.59 -0.50
CA ALA A 737 -32.85 10.14 0.51
C ALA A 737 -32.91 11.67 0.42
N LEU A 738 -31.82 12.32 0.04
CA LEU A 738 -31.80 13.73 -0.36
C LEU A 738 -32.50 13.96 -1.71
N ASN A 739 -32.57 12.97 -2.62
CA ASN A 739 -33.16 13.07 -3.97
C ASN A 739 -34.55 12.44 -4.09
N VAL A 740 -34.92 11.40 -3.30
CA VAL A 740 -36.25 10.75 -3.28
C VAL A 740 -37.29 11.65 -2.59
N VAL A 741 -36.85 12.49 -1.69
CA VAL A 741 -37.67 13.64 -1.23
C VAL A 741 -38.07 14.54 -2.41
N GLN A 742 -37.34 14.54 -3.53
CA GLN A 742 -37.72 15.25 -4.77
C GLN A 742 -38.82 14.56 -5.59
N ARG A 743 -39.19 13.30 -5.35
CA ARG A 743 -40.14 12.55 -6.21
C ARG A 743 -41.44 12.12 -5.56
N GLY A 744 -41.65 12.34 -4.28
CA GLY A 744 -42.80 11.75 -3.52
C GLY A 744 -43.88 12.69 -3.05
N ALA A 745 -43.80 14.00 -3.24
CA ALA A 745 -44.83 14.93 -2.81
C ALA A 745 -45.34 15.74 -4.01
N GLY A 746 -46.59 15.57 -4.33
CA GLY A 746 -47.32 16.38 -5.32
C GLY A 746 -47.63 17.83 -4.86
N GLU A 747 -46.87 18.37 -3.92
CA GLU A 747 -46.85 19.78 -3.55
C GLU A 747 -45.47 20.34 -3.81
N SER A 748 -45.37 21.39 -4.61
CA SER A 748 -44.14 22.09 -4.91
C SER A 748 -43.54 22.69 -3.65
N PHE A 749 -42.38 22.21 -3.18
CA PHE A 749 -41.62 22.83 -2.09
C PHE A 749 -41.20 24.24 -2.51
N ASP A 750 -41.65 25.25 -1.78
CA ASP A 750 -41.23 26.63 -1.99
C ASP A 750 -40.31 27.06 -0.83
N LEU A 751 -39.03 27.32 -1.15
CA LEU A 751 -38.06 27.79 -0.16
C LEU A 751 -38.53 29.09 0.52
N MET A 752 -39.35 29.89 -0.18
CA MET A 752 -39.83 31.16 0.32
C MET A 752 -40.84 31.05 1.50
N ASP A 753 -41.44 29.87 1.70
CA ASP A 753 -42.28 29.58 2.86
C ASP A 753 -41.50 29.59 4.17
N TYR A 754 -40.16 29.38 4.08
CA TYR A 754 -39.26 29.31 5.24
C TYR A 754 -38.40 30.57 5.40
N VAL A 755 -38.41 31.51 4.44
CA VAL A 755 -37.67 32.78 4.49
C VAL A 755 -38.63 33.93 4.78
N SER A 756 -38.47 34.58 5.92
CA SER A 756 -39.24 35.80 6.22
C SER A 756 -38.40 37.06 6.00
N PRO A 757 -38.97 38.15 5.45
CA PRO A 757 -38.24 39.42 5.34
C PRO A 757 -37.62 39.93 6.64
N ASP A 758 -38.21 39.57 7.79
CA ASP A 758 -37.76 39.98 9.13
C ASP A 758 -36.40 39.33 9.49
N TYR A 759 -36.05 38.19 8.87
CA TYR A 759 -34.82 37.46 9.15
C TYR A 759 -33.76 37.65 8.06
N VAL A 760 -33.95 38.59 7.15
CA VAL A 760 -33.05 38.91 6.05
C VAL A 760 -32.36 40.25 6.32
N GLN A 761 -31.01 40.27 6.50
CA GLN A 761 -30.27 41.49 6.80
C GLN A 761 -29.06 41.68 5.92
N PRO A 762 -28.98 42.72 5.07
CA PRO A 762 -27.84 43.03 4.26
C PRO A 762 -26.78 43.84 4.99
N LYS A 763 -25.49 43.68 4.58
CA LYS A 763 -24.33 44.50 4.96
C LYS A 763 -24.13 44.66 6.46
N ILE A 764 -24.30 43.61 7.25
CA ILE A 764 -24.06 43.66 8.70
C ILE A 764 -22.59 43.91 9.00
N LYS A 765 -22.32 44.78 10.01
CA LYS A 765 -20.97 45.06 10.48
C LYS A 765 -20.63 44.19 11.67
N VAL A 766 -19.95 43.08 11.40
CA VAL A 766 -19.41 42.18 12.41
C VAL A 766 -17.92 41.92 12.11
N GLN A 767 -17.13 41.68 13.14
CA GLN A 767 -15.70 41.43 13.00
C GLN A 767 -15.34 39.97 13.28
N LYS A 768 -16.19 39.26 13.98
CA LYS A 768 -15.96 37.86 14.38
C LYS A 768 -17.20 37.01 14.20
N LYS A 769 -16.98 35.71 14.02
CA LYS A 769 -18.00 34.67 13.90
C LYS A 769 -18.95 34.63 15.10
N GLU A 770 -18.40 34.77 16.31
CA GLU A 770 -19.17 34.79 17.56
C GLU A 770 -20.22 35.92 17.60
N GLU A 771 -19.86 37.07 17.08
CA GLU A 771 -20.75 38.22 17.02
C GLU A 771 -21.91 37.99 16.03
N LEU A 772 -21.61 37.37 14.88
CA LEU A 772 -22.63 37.00 13.90
C LEU A 772 -23.59 35.94 14.44
N PHE A 773 -23.09 34.91 15.12
CA PHE A 773 -23.91 33.86 15.73
C PHE A 773 -24.81 34.44 16.80
N ARG A 774 -24.33 35.37 17.62
CA ARG A 774 -25.14 36.05 18.64
C ARG A 774 -26.28 36.87 17.99
N LEU A 775 -25.97 37.64 16.96
CA LEU A 775 -27.02 38.42 16.24
C LEU A 775 -28.06 37.52 15.58
N ALA A 776 -27.63 36.41 14.95
CA ALA A 776 -28.52 35.44 14.34
C ALA A 776 -29.44 34.77 15.39
N THR A 777 -28.90 34.38 16.52
CA THR A 777 -29.65 33.72 17.61
C THR A 777 -30.64 34.66 18.26
N GLU A 778 -30.28 35.94 18.54
CA GLU A 778 -31.19 36.96 19.06
C GLU A 778 -32.39 37.20 18.14
N LYS A 779 -32.19 37.23 16.81
CA LYS A 779 -33.23 37.39 15.82
C LYS A 779 -34.14 36.14 15.68
N LEU A 780 -33.48 34.97 15.56
CA LEU A 780 -34.20 33.70 15.37
C LEU A 780 -35.01 33.29 16.60
N SER A 781 -34.65 33.69 17.82
CA SER A 781 -35.39 33.39 19.02
C SER A 781 -36.82 34.02 19.00
N GLY A 782 -37.02 35.10 18.29
CA GLY A 782 -38.33 35.69 18.10
C GLY A 782 -39.34 34.87 17.26
N LYS A 783 -38.88 33.81 16.59
CA LYS A 783 -39.71 32.88 15.82
C LYS A 783 -40.31 31.76 16.68
N PHE A 784 -39.61 31.40 17.75
CA PHE A 784 -39.95 30.27 18.61
C PHE A 784 -40.60 30.80 19.91
N ASP A 785 -41.48 30.00 20.52
CA ASP A 785 -42.11 30.35 21.81
C ASP A 785 -41.13 30.65 22.90
N ASP A 786 -41.57 31.34 23.97
CA ASP A 786 -40.72 31.76 25.14
C ASP A 786 -39.96 30.61 25.83
N GLU A 787 -40.27 29.36 25.52
CA GLU A 787 -39.57 28.18 26.03
C GLU A 787 -38.23 27.93 25.35
N ILE A 788 -37.92 28.52 24.16
CA ILE A 788 -36.67 28.39 23.45
C ILE A 788 -35.85 29.66 23.57
N SER A 789 -35.01 29.71 24.58
CA SER A 789 -34.17 30.88 24.83
C SER A 789 -33.07 31.04 23.75
N PRO A 790 -32.59 32.29 23.50
CA PRO A 790 -31.45 32.52 22.59
C PRO A 790 -30.22 31.66 22.92
N LEU A 791 -30.04 31.28 24.19
CA LEU A 791 -28.94 30.43 24.61
C LEU A 791 -29.06 29.02 24.08
N ILE A 792 -30.23 28.42 24.04
CA ILE A 792 -30.49 27.09 23.46
C ILE A 792 -30.14 27.08 21.96
N ILE A 793 -30.60 28.11 21.24
CA ILE A 793 -30.32 28.29 19.81
C ILE A 793 -28.80 28.42 19.57
N SER A 794 -28.14 29.27 20.35
CA SER A 794 -26.71 29.49 20.27
C SER A 794 -25.92 28.19 20.50
N THR A 795 -26.29 27.44 21.53
CA THR A 795 -25.62 26.19 21.87
C THR A 795 -25.75 25.16 20.74
N ALA A 796 -26.96 24.96 20.23
CA ALA A 796 -27.21 24.02 19.13
C ALA A 796 -26.44 24.38 17.85
N LEU A 797 -26.36 25.66 17.50
CA LEU A 797 -25.57 26.14 16.35
C LEU A 797 -24.07 25.94 16.56
N TRP A 798 -23.56 26.26 17.78
CA TRP A 798 -22.15 26.09 18.08
C TRP A 798 -21.72 24.65 18.14
N GLU A 799 -22.49 23.75 18.71
CA GLU A 799 -22.21 22.30 18.73
C GLU A 799 -22.11 21.75 17.31
N ARG A 800 -23.02 22.15 16.45
CA ARG A 800 -22.98 21.72 15.03
C ARG A 800 -21.77 22.29 14.29
N GLU A 801 -21.45 23.55 14.51
CA GLU A 801 -20.32 24.22 13.88
C GLU A 801 -18.95 23.69 14.37
N GLN A 802 -18.84 23.30 15.63
CA GLN A 802 -17.63 22.68 16.20
C GLN A 802 -17.42 21.25 15.64
N THR A 803 -18.50 20.54 15.35
CA THR A 803 -18.43 19.20 14.78
C THR A 803 -17.87 19.24 13.36
N GLN A 804 -18.31 20.21 12.56
CA GLN A 804 -17.86 20.43 11.20
C GLN A 804 -18.16 21.87 10.78
N VAL A 805 -17.12 22.57 10.33
CA VAL A 805 -17.25 23.94 9.81
C VAL A 805 -18.27 23.97 8.66
N THR A 806 -19.25 24.86 8.77
CA THR A 806 -20.38 24.98 7.82
C THR A 806 -20.08 25.86 6.61
N SER A 807 -18.85 26.35 6.46
CA SER A 807 -18.41 27.07 5.26
C SER A 807 -18.32 26.09 4.05
N ILE A 808 -19.02 26.43 2.98
CA ILE A 808 -19.12 25.62 1.75
C ILE A 808 -18.26 26.16 0.59
N GLY A 809 -17.47 27.19 0.82
CA GLY A 809 -16.67 27.88 -0.18
C GLY A 809 -17.38 29.04 -0.85
N LYS A 810 -16.76 29.69 -1.83
CA LYS A 810 -17.26 30.89 -2.53
C LYS A 810 -17.68 32.07 -1.65
N GLY A 811 -17.16 32.15 -0.42
CA GLY A 811 -17.54 33.17 0.54
C GLY A 811 -18.85 32.90 1.28
N VAL A 812 -19.37 31.66 1.25
CA VAL A 812 -20.66 31.31 1.84
C VAL A 812 -20.51 30.32 2.99
N ALA A 813 -21.28 30.53 4.06
CA ALA A 813 -21.47 29.57 5.13
C ALA A 813 -22.97 29.27 5.33
N MET A 814 -23.27 28.03 5.75
CA MET A 814 -24.62 27.55 6.06
C MET A 814 -24.71 26.96 7.48
N PRO A 815 -24.58 27.76 8.54
CA PRO A 815 -24.80 27.27 9.89
C PRO A 815 -26.21 26.73 10.06
N HIS A 816 -26.36 25.52 10.59
CA HIS A 816 -27.65 24.87 10.74
C HIS A 816 -27.68 24.06 12.04
N ALA A 817 -28.87 24.00 12.64
CA ALA A 817 -29.08 23.21 13.86
C ALA A 817 -30.52 22.71 13.97
N THR A 818 -30.72 21.65 14.75
CA THR A 818 -32.01 21.06 15.08
C THR A 818 -32.36 21.42 16.50
N LEU A 819 -33.56 21.93 16.73
CA LEU A 819 -34.08 22.36 18.02
C LEU A 819 -35.08 21.36 18.56
N SER A 820 -34.72 20.56 19.56
CA SER A 820 -35.56 19.47 20.09
C SER A 820 -36.92 19.89 20.64
N ARG A 821 -37.04 21.17 21.07
CA ARG A 821 -38.30 21.71 21.64
C ARG A 821 -39.08 22.58 20.70
N ALA A 822 -38.64 22.76 19.47
CA ALA A 822 -39.37 23.54 18.50
C ALA A 822 -40.59 22.77 17.98
N PRO A 823 -41.78 23.42 17.81
CA PRO A 823 -42.98 22.77 17.29
C PRO A 823 -42.79 22.33 15.84
N ALA A 824 -43.46 21.25 15.44
CA ALA A 824 -43.44 20.79 14.05
C ALA A 824 -43.94 21.88 13.09
N GLY A 825 -43.31 22.07 11.93
CA GLY A 825 -43.62 23.12 10.97
C GLY A 825 -43.00 24.49 11.30
N SER A 826 -42.14 24.61 12.30
CA SER A 826 -41.49 25.87 12.68
C SER A 826 -40.12 26.11 12.02
N SER A 827 -39.73 25.30 11.04
CA SER A 827 -38.47 25.48 10.30
C SER A 827 -38.33 26.88 9.70
N THR A 828 -37.13 27.47 9.78
CA THR A 828 -36.91 28.85 9.34
C THR A 828 -35.48 29.07 8.84
N ILE A 829 -35.32 30.09 8.00
CA ILE A 829 -34.04 30.49 7.42
C ILE A 829 -33.82 31.97 7.74
N ALA A 830 -32.61 32.30 8.23
CA ALA A 830 -32.15 33.68 8.31
C ALA A 830 -30.98 33.91 7.39
N VAL A 831 -30.98 35.03 6.66
CA VAL A 831 -29.96 35.33 5.64
C VAL A 831 -29.27 36.63 5.98
N TYR A 832 -27.92 36.56 6.01
CA TYR A 832 -27.06 37.68 6.35
C TYR A 832 -26.01 37.88 5.28
N THR A 833 -25.83 39.11 4.78
CA THR A 833 -24.63 39.51 4.05
C THR A 833 -23.79 40.43 4.92
N LEU A 834 -22.46 40.33 4.78
CA LEU A 834 -21.55 41.08 5.64
C LEU A 834 -20.91 42.26 4.89
N ASP A 835 -20.66 43.35 5.62
CA ASP A 835 -19.96 44.52 5.07
C ASP A 835 -18.47 44.20 4.78
N LYS A 836 -17.88 43.30 5.60
CA LYS A 836 -16.53 42.75 5.44
C LYS A 836 -16.54 41.25 5.67
N GLU A 837 -15.74 40.55 4.88
CA GLU A 837 -15.53 39.12 5.03
C GLU A 837 -14.94 38.77 6.41
N ILE A 838 -15.39 37.69 7.03
CA ILE A 838 -14.89 37.19 8.32
C ILE A 838 -14.34 35.75 8.16
N ASP A 839 -13.39 35.41 9.04
CA ASP A 839 -12.84 34.05 9.14
C ASP A 839 -13.87 33.13 9.81
N PHE A 840 -14.28 32.09 9.10
CA PHE A 840 -15.18 31.04 9.58
C PHE A 840 -14.44 29.79 10.03
N GLY A 841 -13.09 29.77 9.96
CA GLY A 841 -12.29 28.59 10.25
C GLY A 841 -12.34 27.52 9.14
N ALA A 842 -12.59 27.94 7.90
CA ALA A 842 -12.63 27.00 6.77
C ALA A 842 -11.27 26.33 6.55
N PRO A 843 -11.20 25.02 6.23
CA PRO A 843 -9.94 24.28 6.04
C PRO A 843 -9.02 24.86 4.96
N ASN A 844 -9.58 25.60 4.01
CA ASN A 844 -8.86 26.28 2.93
C ASN A 844 -8.53 27.74 3.21
N GLY A 845 -8.83 28.25 4.42
CA GLY A 845 -8.65 29.65 4.81
C GLY A 845 -9.60 30.65 4.10
N ALA A 846 -10.64 30.16 3.43
CA ALA A 846 -11.59 31.02 2.74
C ALA A 846 -12.42 31.83 3.74
N GLN A 847 -12.50 33.15 3.51
CA GLN A 847 -13.34 34.06 4.29
C GLN A 847 -14.79 34.02 3.80
N VAL A 848 -15.73 34.39 4.67
CA VAL A 848 -17.16 34.29 4.41
C VAL A 848 -17.80 35.68 4.49
N ASP A 849 -18.67 36.00 3.50
CA ASP A 849 -19.41 37.24 3.40
C ASP A 849 -20.92 37.06 3.25
N VAL A 850 -21.40 35.81 3.02
CA VAL A 850 -22.82 35.46 2.96
C VAL A 850 -23.09 34.27 3.90
N CYS A 851 -24.11 34.40 4.76
CA CYS A 851 -24.46 33.35 5.72
C CYS A 851 -25.96 33.04 5.69
N PHE A 852 -26.27 31.73 5.61
CA PHE A 852 -27.62 31.18 5.70
C PHE A 852 -27.76 30.36 6.99
N PHE A 853 -28.48 30.88 7.99
CA PHE A 853 -28.75 30.16 9.23
C PHE A 853 -30.06 29.39 9.08
N THR A 854 -30.06 28.09 9.24
CA THR A 854 -31.23 27.23 9.12
C THR A 854 -31.52 26.49 10.40
N MET A 855 -32.76 26.51 10.85
CA MET A 855 -33.18 25.89 12.08
C MET A 855 -34.57 25.29 11.97
N GLY A 856 -34.86 24.24 12.71
CA GLY A 856 -36.17 23.60 12.77
C GLY A 856 -36.20 22.47 13.79
N PRO A 857 -37.37 21.89 14.05
CA PRO A 857 -37.55 20.76 14.94
C PRO A 857 -37.05 19.45 14.28
N PRO A 858 -36.78 18.40 15.05
CA PRO A 858 -36.46 17.09 14.52
C PRO A 858 -37.55 16.51 13.62
N ALA A 859 -38.82 16.84 13.90
CA ALA A 859 -39.96 16.44 13.09
C ALA A 859 -39.90 16.97 11.64
N ASP A 860 -39.26 18.13 11.41
CA ASP A 860 -39.11 18.78 10.10
C ASP A 860 -37.82 18.40 9.41
N ARG A 861 -37.19 17.28 9.77
CA ARG A 861 -35.87 16.85 9.22
C ARG A 861 -35.86 16.81 7.70
N GLN A 862 -36.93 16.32 7.08
CA GLN A 862 -37.06 16.30 5.62
C GLN A 862 -37.10 17.71 5.02
N ILE A 863 -37.87 18.61 5.62
CA ILE A 863 -37.98 20.03 5.22
C ILE A 863 -36.60 20.70 5.38
N HIS A 864 -35.91 20.44 6.46
CA HIS A 864 -34.56 20.98 6.74
C HIS A 864 -33.52 20.55 5.68
N LEU A 865 -33.55 19.28 5.26
CA LEU A 865 -32.71 18.78 4.19
C LEU A 865 -33.03 19.40 2.83
N GLU A 866 -34.32 19.59 2.53
CA GLU A 866 -34.75 20.25 1.30
C GLU A 866 -34.34 21.72 1.26
N ILE A 867 -34.45 22.43 2.39
CA ILE A 867 -33.95 23.80 2.58
C ILE A 867 -32.46 23.86 2.22
N LEU A 868 -31.62 22.99 2.83
CA LEU A 868 -30.18 22.96 2.56
C LEU A 868 -29.85 22.63 1.11
N SER A 869 -30.62 21.73 0.48
CA SER A 869 -30.46 21.39 -0.94
C SER A 869 -30.73 22.57 -1.84
N GLN A 870 -31.87 23.27 -1.63
CA GLN A 870 -32.27 24.45 -2.42
C GLN A 870 -31.27 25.62 -2.22
N LEU A 871 -30.86 25.87 -0.98
CA LEU A 871 -29.83 26.87 -0.68
C LEU A 871 -28.50 26.55 -1.38
N SER A 872 -28.10 25.28 -1.43
CA SER A 872 -26.88 24.86 -2.13
C SER A 872 -26.97 25.12 -3.64
N LYS A 873 -28.13 24.86 -4.26
CA LYS A 873 -28.37 25.19 -5.68
C LYS A 873 -28.31 26.71 -5.92
N LEU A 874 -28.86 27.49 -5.02
CA LEU A 874 -28.85 28.96 -5.09
C LEU A 874 -27.43 29.51 -5.04
N VAL A 875 -26.56 28.98 -4.17
CA VAL A 875 -25.15 29.35 -4.01
C VAL A 875 -24.27 28.89 -5.20
N LEU A 876 -24.64 27.83 -5.90
CA LEU A 876 -23.94 27.42 -7.12
C LEU A 876 -24.10 28.44 -8.25
N ASN A 877 -25.15 29.25 -8.26
CA ASN A 877 -25.40 30.29 -9.26
C ASN A 877 -24.57 31.57 -8.95
N SER A 878 -23.55 31.83 -9.73
CA SER A 878 -22.62 32.96 -9.52
C SER A 878 -23.35 34.32 -9.60
N SER A 879 -24.32 34.45 -10.51
CA SER A 879 -25.10 35.71 -10.67
C SER A 879 -25.99 35.98 -9.44
N CYS A 880 -26.55 34.92 -8.84
CA CYS A 880 -27.31 35.06 -7.61
C CYS A 880 -26.40 35.56 -6.46
N LEU A 881 -25.22 34.99 -6.30
CA LEU A 881 -24.28 35.42 -5.25
C LEU A 881 -23.82 36.88 -5.40
N GLU A 882 -23.58 37.34 -6.64
CA GLU A 882 -23.23 38.71 -6.89
C GLU A 882 -24.36 39.68 -6.57
N GLU A 883 -25.62 39.34 -6.94
CA GLU A 883 -26.78 40.12 -6.58
C GLU A 883 -27.05 40.11 -5.06
N LEU A 884 -26.89 38.99 -4.37
CA LEU A 884 -26.99 38.91 -2.89
C LEU A 884 -25.96 39.83 -2.19
N ARG A 885 -24.73 39.86 -2.69
CA ARG A 885 -23.64 40.72 -2.19
C ARG A 885 -23.89 42.20 -2.46
N SER A 886 -24.56 42.53 -3.54
CA SER A 886 -24.83 43.90 -3.92
C SER A 886 -26.05 44.50 -3.21
N ALA A 887 -26.95 43.70 -2.68
CA ALA A 887 -28.13 44.14 -2.00
C ALA A 887 -27.79 45.04 -0.79
N THR A 888 -28.49 46.16 -0.67
CA THR A 888 -28.28 47.18 0.37
C THR A 888 -29.45 47.28 1.36
N THR A 889 -30.62 46.79 0.95
CA THR A 889 -31.82 46.74 1.80
C THR A 889 -32.32 45.29 1.99
N SER A 890 -33.07 45.04 3.06
CA SER A 890 -33.66 43.74 3.36
C SER A 890 -34.66 43.33 2.28
N GLU A 891 -35.37 44.28 1.68
CA GLU A 891 -36.30 44.05 0.61
C GLU A 891 -35.61 43.64 -0.71
N GLU A 892 -34.48 44.26 -1.03
CA GLU A 892 -33.64 43.87 -2.19
C GLU A 892 -33.06 42.45 -2.00
N LEU A 893 -32.53 42.15 -0.82
CA LEU A 893 -31.99 40.86 -0.51
C LEU A 893 -33.03 39.74 -0.57
N TYR A 894 -34.24 40.02 0.01
CA TYR A 894 -35.36 39.09 -0.07
C TYR A 894 -35.88 38.89 -1.50
N ALA A 895 -35.98 39.97 -2.27
CA ALA A 895 -36.42 39.93 -3.68
C ALA A 895 -35.41 39.13 -4.56
N THR A 896 -34.11 39.24 -4.27
CA THR A 896 -33.10 38.47 -4.94
C THR A 896 -33.23 36.95 -4.65
N ILE A 897 -33.44 36.58 -3.39
CA ILE A 897 -33.68 35.19 -3.02
C ILE A 897 -34.91 34.66 -3.76
N LYS A 898 -36.01 35.39 -3.72
CA LYS A 898 -37.28 35.06 -4.41
C LYS A 898 -37.11 34.89 -5.92
N LYS A 899 -36.30 35.74 -6.58
CA LYS A 899 -36.03 35.70 -8.02
C LYS A 899 -35.34 34.38 -8.47
N TYR A 900 -34.50 33.84 -7.64
CA TYR A 900 -33.70 32.66 -7.97
C TYR A 900 -34.23 31.35 -7.32
N CYS A 901 -35.29 31.43 -6.49
CA CYS A 901 -35.95 30.26 -5.93
C CYS A 901 -37.21 29.83 -6.70
N GLY A 902 -37.73 30.70 -7.61
CA GLY A 902 -38.96 30.49 -8.41
C GLY A 902 -38.75 29.72 -9.70
#